data_c7420a2e1d3ab4f2e665eeebc5490f59
#
_entry.id   c7420a2e1d3ab4f2e665eeebc5490f59
#
_cell.length_a   1.000
_cell.length_b   1.000
_cell.length_c   1.000
_cell.angle_alpha   90.00
_cell.angle_beta   90.00
_cell.angle_gamma   90.00
#
_symmetry.space_group_name_H-M   'P 1'
#
loop_
_entity.id
_entity.type
_entity.pdbx_description
1 polymer ?
#
loop_
_entity_poly.entity_id
_entity_poly.type
_entity_poly.pdbx_seq_one_letter_code
_entity_poly.pdbx_strand_id
1 'polypeptide(L)'
;ELVEKPEANVIKLPNISASLPQIKGAIAELQSQGYAVPDYPEDPKNDEEKEIKAKYDKVKGSAVNPVLRQGNSDRRASVSVKQYARKNPHKMGKWTKDSKTHVAHMTDGDFFGNEKSATITAQIAGKGRIEFAGADGSVKVLKDKLTLNAGDVIDATVMSCQALRKFLKEQVADAKQSGILLSLHLKATMMKVSDPIMFGHAVTVYFEDVFKKHEKTFAELGVNPNNGLGDVLAKIKNLPDAKKAEIEADIKARLEAGPALAMVDSDKGITNLHVPSDIIIDASMAAALRTSGKMWGPDGKEHDMKATIPDRSYASIYQAVIDFCRENGEFNPSTMGSVPNVGLMAQKAEEYGSHDKTFEATGKGVIRVVDGAGKVLLQHNVGKGDIWRSCYTTDVSIKDWVKLAVKRARASATPVVFWLNNNRAHDAQLIEKINCYLKDHDTKGLDIQIMAPEAAMKHSLKRAKQGLDTISATGNVLRDYLTDLFPILELGTSAKMLSIVPLINGGGLFETGAGGSAPKHVQQFVKEGHLRWDSLGEFLALAESFAHLSQTKGNKKAKVLAETLDRATGKLMENRKAPGRELGQLDNLGSHVYEALYWAQELVAQNDDQDLKKQFVPIAKELESKIDTILEEIKSAKGRAQDIGGYYHPDAAKVKAAMRPSSTLNKILESLA
;
A
#
# COMPACT_ATOMS: atom_id res chain seq x y z
N GLU A 1 13.35 0.37 -20.27
CA GLU A 1 14.67 0.84 -20.78
C GLU A 1 15.30 1.95 -19.92
N LEU A 2 14.60 3.09 -19.66
CA LEU A 2 15.19 4.20 -18.87
C LEU A 2 15.50 3.80 -17.43
N VAL A 3 14.62 3.04 -16.80
CA VAL A 3 14.77 2.61 -15.38
C VAL A 3 15.84 1.53 -15.18
N GLU A 4 16.33 0.96 -16.26
CA GLU A 4 17.43 -0.01 -16.23
C GLU A 4 18.81 0.66 -16.27
N LYS A 5 18.85 1.97 -16.46
CA LYS A 5 20.08 2.76 -16.51
C LYS A 5 20.51 3.18 -15.10
N PRO A 6 21.80 3.12 -14.78
CA PRO A 6 22.32 3.51 -13.46
C PRO A 6 22.06 4.97 -13.07
N GLU A 7 21.87 5.83 -14.04
CA GLU A 7 21.57 7.25 -13.85
C GLU A 7 20.08 7.57 -13.72
N ALA A 8 19.19 6.58 -13.86
CA ALA A 8 17.75 6.79 -13.75
C ALA A 8 17.38 7.33 -12.36
N ASN A 9 16.73 8.48 -12.33
CA ASN A 9 16.28 9.14 -11.10
C ASN A 9 14.83 9.55 -11.29
N VAL A 10 13.90 8.72 -10.77
CA VAL A 10 12.48 8.80 -11.07
C VAL A 10 11.71 9.28 -9.84
N ILE A 11 11.03 10.43 -9.98
CA ILE A 11 10.09 10.90 -8.96
C ILE A 11 8.69 10.53 -9.43
N LYS A 12 8.01 9.72 -8.61
CA LYS A 12 6.63 9.36 -8.86
C LYS A 12 5.72 10.49 -8.42
N LEU A 13 5.00 11.03 -9.37
CA LEU A 13 3.85 11.90 -9.13
C LEU A 13 2.63 11.05 -8.69
N PRO A 14 1.53 11.68 -8.24
CA PRO A 14 0.36 10.96 -7.75
C PRO A 14 -0.09 9.83 -8.66
N ASN A 15 -0.35 8.68 -8.06
CA ASN A 15 -0.77 7.51 -8.80
C ASN A 15 -2.21 7.67 -9.32
N ILE A 16 -2.36 7.84 -10.62
CA ILE A 16 -3.65 7.78 -11.29
C ILE A 16 -3.86 6.33 -11.74
N SER A 17 -4.75 5.62 -11.03
CA SER A 17 -5.22 4.31 -11.50
C SER A 17 -6.27 4.54 -12.59
N ALA A 18 -5.99 4.10 -13.81
CA ALA A 18 -6.95 4.17 -14.89
C ALA A 18 -8.08 3.15 -14.67
N SER A 19 -9.26 3.64 -14.31
CA SER A 19 -10.51 2.85 -14.30
C SER A 19 -11.10 2.75 -15.71
N LEU A 20 -11.99 1.81 -15.94
CA LEU A 20 -12.63 1.66 -17.26
C LEU A 20 -13.35 2.95 -17.74
N PRO A 21 -14.13 3.67 -16.92
CA PRO A 21 -14.70 4.95 -17.33
C PRO A 21 -13.64 6.00 -17.74
N GLN A 22 -12.51 6.03 -17.04
CA GLN A 22 -11.41 6.95 -17.37
C GLN A 22 -10.72 6.55 -18.68
N ILE A 23 -10.52 5.26 -18.95
CA ILE A 23 -9.95 4.79 -20.22
C ILE A 23 -10.89 5.17 -21.38
N LYS A 24 -12.20 4.94 -21.25
CA LYS A 24 -13.17 5.34 -22.26
C LYS A 24 -13.21 6.86 -22.47
N GLY A 25 -13.15 7.64 -21.40
CA GLY A 25 -13.06 9.10 -21.48
C GLY A 25 -11.80 9.57 -22.21
N ALA A 26 -10.66 8.94 -21.93
CA ALA A 26 -9.40 9.25 -22.61
C ALA A 26 -9.45 8.88 -24.11
N ILE A 27 -10.01 7.73 -24.46
CA ILE A 27 -10.22 7.32 -25.86
C ILE A 27 -11.08 8.35 -26.59
N ALA A 28 -12.23 8.72 -26.05
CA ALA A 28 -13.14 9.69 -26.66
C ALA A 28 -12.48 11.06 -26.85
N GLU A 29 -11.72 11.53 -25.86
CA GLU A 29 -10.98 12.79 -25.97
C GLU A 29 -9.90 12.72 -27.05
N LEU A 30 -9.09 11.66 -27.09
CA LEU A 30 -8.04 11.48 -28.11
C LEU A 30 -8.65 11.40 -29.51
N GLN A 31 -9.75 10.69 -29.70
CA GLN A 31 -10.47 10.63 -30.97
C GLN A 31 -10.97 12.02 -31.39
N SER A 32 -11.50 12.81 -30.47
CA SER A 32 -11.93 14.18 -30.73
C SER A 32 -10.79 15.12 -31.13
N GLN A 33 -9.57 14.81 -30.71
CA GLN A 33 -8.34 15.51 -31.07
C GLN A 33 -7.69 14.96 -32.38
N GLY A 34 -8.33 13.98 -33.07
CA GLY A 34 -7.88 13.43 -34.33
C GLY A 34 -6.93 12.23 -34.22
N TYR A 35 -6.73 11.66 -33.06
CA TYR A 35 -5.95 10.43 -32.89
C TYR A 35 -6.74 9.20 -33.32
N ALA A 36 -6.14 8.34 -34.12
CA ALA A 36 -6.71 7.07 -34.55
C ALA A 36 -6.53 5.97 -33.48
N VAL A 37 -7.26 6.08 -32.37
CA VAL A 37 -7.26 5.06 -31.32
C VAL A 37 -8.58 4.28 -31.39
N PRO A 38 -8.55 2.93 -31.25
CA PRO A 38 -9.76 2.12 -31.29
C PRO A 38 -10.58 2.28 -30.01
N ASP A 39 -11.88 2.00 -30.10
CA ASP A 39 -12.75 1.91 -28.94
C ASP A 39 -12.33 0.77 -28.01
N TYR A 40 -12.68 0.88 -26.73
CA TYR A 40 -12.48 -0.22 -25.78
C TYR A 40 -13.57 -1.27 -25.95
N PRO A 41 -13.25 -2.49 -26.43
CA PRO A 41 -14.27 -3.54 -26.60
C PRO A 41 -14.56 -4.20 -25.25
N GLU A 42 -15.74 -3.95 -24.68
CA GLU A 42 -16.17 -4.59 -23.44
C GLU A 42 -16.34 -6.08 -23.60
N ASP A 43 -17.09 -6.48 -24.65
CA ASP A 43 -17.36 -7.85 -25.03
C ASP A 43 -16.75 -8.15 -26.42
N PRO A 44 -15.46 -8.53 -26.49
CA PRO A 44 -14.76 -8.72 -27.76
C PRO A 44 -15.32 -9.89 -28.55
N LYS A 45 -15.70 -9.63 -29.81
CA LYS A 45 -16.39 -10.58 -30.70
C LYS A 45 -15.45 -11.33 -31.65
N ASN A 46 -14.21 -10.83 -31.82
CA ASN A 46 -13.21 -11.39 -32.72
C ASN A 46 -11.81 -11.27 -32.09
N ASP A 47 -10.81 -11.84 -32.76
CA ASP A 47 -9.45 -11.88 -32.22
C ASP A 47 -8.77 -10.49 -32.21
N GLU A 48 -9.11 -9.61 -33.16
CA GLU A 48 -8.63 -8.22 -33.18
C GLU A 48 -9.14 -7.45 -31.96
N GLU A 49 -10.43 -7.52 -31.67
CA GLU A 49 -11.00 -6.89 -30.46
C GLU A 49 -10.42 -7.48 -29.17
N LYS A 50 -10.13 -8.78 -29.12
CA LYS A 50 -9.44 -9.39 -27.98
C LYS A 50 -8.03 -8.81 -27.80
N GLU A 51 -7.30 -8.60 -28.88
CA GLU A 51 -5.97 -8.00 -28.85
C GLU A 51 -6.02 -6.54 -28.41
N ILE A 52 -6.98 -5.75 -28.92
CA ILE A 52 -7.21 -4.37 -28.51
C ILE A 52 -7.54 -4.31 -27.01
N LYS A 53 -8.48 -5.16 -26.55
CA LYS A 53 -8.81 -5.26 -25.12
C LYS A 53 -7.59 -5.59 -24.27
N ALA A 54 -6.79 -6.56 -24.69
CA ALA A 54 -5.58 -6.96 -23.98
C ALA A 54 -4.54 -5.83 -23.88
N LYS A 55 -4.44 -4.98 -24.90
CA LYS A 55 -3.58 -3.79 -24.88
C LYS A 55 -4.08 -2.76 -23.87
N TYR A 56 -5.38 -2.44 -23.85
CA TYR A 56 -5.97 -1.52 -22.90
C TYR A 56 -5.96 -2.07 -21.46
N ASP A 57 -6.18 -3.37 -21.27
CA ASP A 57 -6.17 -3.99 -19.96
C ASP A 57 -4.79 -3.91 -19.28
N LYS A 58 -3.71 -3.78 -20.03
CA LYS A 58 -2.35 -3.56 -19.51
C LYS A 58 -2.17 -2.19 -18.88
N VAL A 59 -2.94 -1.19 -19.28
CA VAL A 59 -2.87 0.18 -18.73
C VAL A 59 -3.88 0.43 -17.61
N LYS A 60 -4.73 -0.54 -17.29
CA LYS A 60 -5.57 -0.50 -16.09
C LYS A 60 -4.71 -0.57 -14.84
N GLY A 61 -5.07 0.20 -13.83
CA GLY A 61 -4.34 0.25 -12.57
C GLY A 61 -3.14 1.19 -12.61
N SER A 62 -2.08 0.87 -11.86
CA SER A 62 -0.91 1.74 -11.70
C SER A 62 0.16 1.49 -12.76
N ALA A 63 0.52 2.53 -13.53
CA ALA A 63 1.62 2.49 -14.49
C ALA A 63 3.01 2.40 -13.83
N VAL A 64 3.13 2.66 -12.53
CA VAL A 64 4.42 2.74 -11.81
C VAL A 64 4.88 1.39 -11.28
N ASN A 65 3.98 0.43 -11.10
CA ASN A 65 4.31 -0.89 -10.55
C ASN A 65 5.50 -1.60 -11.25
N PRO A 66 5.65 -1.58 -12.59
CA PRO A 66 6.81 -2.19 -13.24
C PRO A 66 8.14 -1.60 -12.79
N VAL A 67 8.20 -0.28 -12.54
CA VAL A 67 9.41 0.42 -12.09
C VAL A 67 9.70 0.13 -10.63
N LEU A 68 8.69 0.15 -9.76
CA LEU A 68 8.82 -0.19 -8.34
C LEU A 68 9.42 -1.58 -8.12
N ARG A 69 9.12 -2.51 -9.03
CA ARG A 69 9.64 -3.89 -8.97
C ARG A 69 11.11 -4.05 -9.37
N GLN A 70 11.79 -2.97 -9.77
CA GLN A 70 13.22 -3.00 -10.07
C GLN A 70 14.12 -2.76 -8.86
N GLY A 71 13.57 -2.67 -7.66
CA GLY A 71 14.33 -2.51 -6.43
C GLY A 71 13.54 -2.87 -5.17
N ASN A 72 14.26 -2.94 -4.06
CA ASN A 72 13.68 -3.07 -2.72
C ASN A 72 13.44 -1.68 -2.13
N SER A 73 12.49 -1.58 -1.19
CA SER A 73 12.09 -0.29 -0.63
C SER A 73 12.83 0.07 0.66
N ASP A 74 13.17 1.35 0.81
CA ASP A 74 13.52 2.00 2.06
C ASP A 74 12.39 2.98 2.40
N ARG A 75 11.53 2.62 3.35
CA ARG A 75 10.39 3.44 3.77
C ARG A 75 10.67 4.10 5.10
N ARG A 76 10.64 5.43 5.09
CA ARG A 76 10.93 6.26 6.26
C ARG A 76 10.28 7.64 6.14
N ALA A 77 10.11 8.32 7.27
CA ALA A 77 9.77 9.73 7.27
C ALA A 77 11.04 10.58 7.12
N SER A 78 10.92 11.74 6.47
CA SER A 78 11.98 12.74 6.44
C SER A 78 12.20 13.36 7.83
N VAL A 79 13.34 14.02 8.01
CA VAL A 79 13.67 14.70 9.28
C VAL A 79 12.67 15.80 9.58
N SER A 80 12.29 16.60 8.59
CA SER A 80 11.33 17.70 8.72
C SER A 80 9.94 17.20 9.15
N VAL A 81 9.44 16.11 8.56
CA VAL A 81 8.16 15.50 8.92
C VAL A 81 8.17 15.00 10.38
N LYS A 82 9.24 14.31 10.78
CA LYS A 82 9.40 13.84 12.17
C LYS A 82 9.42 14.99 13.18
N GLN A 83 10.16 16.05 12.90
CA GLN A 83 10.25 17.24 13.75
C GLN A 83 8.90 17.95 13.87
N TYR A 84 8.19 18.10 12.74
CA TYR A 84 6.85 18.69 12.74
C TYR A 84 5.87 17.86 13.58
N ALA A 85 5.84 16.52 13.41
CA ALA A 85 4.96 15.64 14.16
C ALA A 85 5.23 15.69 15.68
N ARG A 86 6.50 15.77 16.09
CA ARG A 86 6.88 15.91 17.49
C ARG A 86 6.41 17.21 18.11
N LYS A 87 6.48 18.31 17.35
CA LYS A 87 5.99 19.65 17.79
C LYS A 87 4.45 19.75 17.74
N ASN A 88 3.81 18.98 16.85
CA ASN A 88 2.36 19.02 16.62
C ASN A 88 1.77 17.59 16.74
N PRO A 89 1.82 16.99 17.94
CA PRO A 89 1.42 15.59 18.10
C PRO A 89 -0.09 15.41 17.84
N HIS A 90 -0.42 14.37 17.11
CA HIS A 90 -1.81 13.96 16.95
C HIS A 90 -2.35 13.29 18.21
N LYS A 91 -3.67 13.17 18.33
CA LYS A 91 -4.31 12.47 19.44
C LYS A 91 -4.20 10.95 19.24
N MET A 92 -3.85 10.25 20.32
CA MET A 92 -3.94 8.81 20.49
C MET A 92 -5.10 8.47 21.42
N GLY A 93 -5.79 7.37 21.13
CA GLY A 93 -6.79 6.80 22.05
C GLY A 93 -6.11 6.26 23.30
N LYS A 94 -6.72 6.48 24.47
CA LYS A 94 -6.20 5.97 25.74
C LYS A 94 -6.43 4.48 25.87
N TRP A 95 -5.36 3.73 26.06
CA TRP A 95 -5.43 2.30 26.34
C TRP A 95 -5.68 2.03 27.83
N THR A 96 -6.54 1.05 28.10
CA THR A 96 -6.85 0.60 29.45
C THR A 96 -6.56 -0.88 29.60
N LYS A 97 -6.25 -1.33 30.81
CA LYS A 97 -5.92 -2.73 31.10
C LYS A 97 -7.10 -3.68 30.93
N ASP A 98 -8.30 -3.18 31.00
CA ASP A 98 -9.57 -3.90 30.88
C ASP A 98 -10.09 -4.00 29.43
N SER A 99 -9.37 -3.43 28.44
CA SER A 99 -9.71 -3.59 27.04
C SER A 99 -9.82 -5.08 26.66
N LYS A 100 -10.95 -5.44 26.06
CA LYS A 100 -11.25 -6.80 25.59
C LYS A 100 -10.81 -7.03 24.13
N THR A 101 -10.31 -6.00 23.48
CA THR A 101 -9.82 -6.11 22.09
C THR A 101 -8.72 -7.14 21.98
N HIS A 102 -8.86 -8.05 21.01
CA HIS A 102 -7.87 -9.08 20.73
C HIS A 102 -7.94 -9.53 19.28
N VAL A 103 -6.87 -10.20 18.83
CA VAL A 103 -6.79 -10.81 17.50
C VAL A 103 -7.20 -12.27 17.58
N ALA A 104 -8.00 -12.73 16.61
CA ALA A 104 -8.30 -14.12 16.36
C ALA A 104 -7.77 -14.55 15.00
N HIS A 105 -7.05 -15.67 14.92
CA HIS A 105 -6.51 -16.25 13.70
C HIS A 105 -6.66 -17.77 13.69
N MET A 106 -6.52 -18.39 12.53
CA MET A 106 -6.51 -19.85 12.41
C MET A 106 -5.26 -20.42 13.07
N THR A 107 -5.39 -21.66 13.57
CA THR A 107 -4.28 -22.41 14.19
C THR A 107 -3.97 -23.70 13.46
N ASP A 108 -4.83 -24.10 12.52
CA ASP A 108 -4.72 -25.30 11.72
C ASP A 108 -5.41 -25.14 10.36
N GLY A 109 -4.93 -25.84 9.35
CA GLY A 109 -5.47 -25.78 7.99
C GLY A 109 -5.26 -24.43 7.28
N ASP A 110 -4.40 -23.59 7.80
CA ASP A 110 -4.09 -22.25 7.33
C ASP A 110 -2.85 -22.21 6.43
N PHE A 111 -2.61 -21.06 5.81
CA PHE A 111 -1.46 -20.87 4.94
C PHE A 111 -0.12 -21.09 5.65
N PHE A 112 0.03 -20.64 6.87
CA PHE A 112 1.27 -20.78 7.63
C PHE A 112 1.60 -22.26 7.90
N GLY A 113 0.65 -23.04 8.38
CA GLY A 113 0.85 -24.46 8.74
C GLY A 113 1.11 -25.36 7.53
N ASN A 114 0.57 -24.99 6.38
CA ASN A 114 0.67 -25.77 5.14
C ASN A 114 1.78 -25.28 4.19
N GLU A 115 2.51 -24.23 4.54
CA GLU A 115 3.52 -23.66 3.65
C GLU A 115 4.69 -24.64 3.43
N LYS A 116 5.06 -24.78 2.17
CA LYS A 116 6.26 -25.49 1.71
C LYS A 116 7.11 -24.55 0.88
N SER A 117 8.41 -24.64 1.03
CA SER A 117 9.37 -23.79 0.32
C SER A 117 10.59 -24.59 -0.11
N ALA A 118 11.20 -24.17 -1.20
CA ALA A 118 12.44 -24.74 -1.70
C ALA A 118 13.28 -23.70 -2.44
N THR A 119 14.59 -23.75 -2.25
CA THR A 119 15.54 -23.06 -3.12
C THR A 119 15.77 -23.86 -4.39
N ILE A 120 15.65 -23.20 -5.53
CA ILE A 120 15.89 -23.80 -6.85
C ILE A 120 17.38 -24.08 -7.02
N THR A 121 17.72 -25.34 -7.22
CA THR A 121 19.13 -25.74 -7.53
C THR A 121 19.43 -25.65 -9.03
N ALA A 122 20.69 -25.65 -9.41
CA ALA A 122 21.10 -25.63 -10.82
C ALA A 122 20.54 -26.82 -11.62
N GLN A 123 20.30 -27.96 -10.96
CA GLN A 123 19.78 -29.19 -11.60
C GLN A 123 18.30 -29.08 -11.96
N ILE A 124 17.51 -28.28 -11.24
CA ILE A 124 16.07 -28.11 -11.47
C ILE A 124 15.72 -26.77 -12.10
N ALA A 125 16.73 -25.92 -12.32
CA ALA A 125 16.54 -24.64 -12.98
C ALA A 125 16.04 -24.84 -14.42
N GLY A 126 15.17 -23.93 -14.88
CA GLY A 126 14.60 -23.97 -16.22
C GLY A 126 13.14 -23.55 -16.26
N LYS A 127 12.33 -24.24 -17.03
CA LYS A 127 10.89 -23.99 -17.10
C LYS A 127 10.15 -24.91 -16.13
N GLY A 128 9.09 -24.40 -15.54
CA GLY A 128 8.18 -25.18 -14.70
C GLY A 128 6.73 -24.80 -14.99
N ARG A 129 5.79 -25.45 -14.31
CA ARG A 129 4.37 -25.15 -14.39
C ARG A 129 3.65 -25.49 -13.07
N ILE A 130 2.48 -24.94 -12.90
CA ILE A 130 1.55 -25.31 -11.82
C ILE A 130 0.41 -26.12 -12.45
N GLU A 131 0.09 -27.26 -11.86
CA GLU A 131 -0.98 -28.11 -12.36
C GLU A 131 -1.86 -28.65 -11.22
N PHE A 132 -3.14 -28.88 -11.53
CA PHE A 132 -4.08 -29.61 -10.72
C PHE A 132 -4.21 -31.03 -11.26
N ALA A 133 -3.94 -32.01 -10.42
CA ALA A 133 -4.17 -33.41 -10.68
C ALA A 133 -5.42 -33.86 -9.91
N GLY A 134 -6.51 -34.08 -10.64
CA GLY A 134 -7.78 -34.53 -10.08
C GLY A 134 -7.74 -35.97 -9.56
N ALA A 135 -8.61 -36.28 -8.61
CA ALA A 135 -8.76 -37.64 -8.10
C ALA A 135 -9.25 -38.63 -9.16
N ASP A 136 -9.80 -38.14 -10.27
CA ASP A 136 -10.24 -38.88 -11.45
C ASP A 136 -9.09 -39.20 -12.44
N GLY A 137 -7.86 -38.80 -12.11
CA GLY A 137 -6.69 -38.97 -12.95
C GLY A 137 -6.49 -37.87 -14.01
N SER A 138 -7.39 -36.88 -14.09
CA SER A 138 -7.23 -35.73 -14.99
C SER A 138 -6.10 -34.81 -14.51
N VAL A 139 -5.40 -34.17 -15.46
CA VAL A 139 -4.39 -33.17 -15.16
C VAL A 139 -4.72 -31.89 -15.93
N LYS A 140 -4.90 -30.80 -15.20
CA LYS A 140 -5.15 -29.46 -15.74
C LYS A 140 -3.99 -28.54 -15.43
N VAL A 141 -3.36 -27.93 -16.44
CA VAL A 141 -2.35 -26.90 -16.24
C VAL A 141 -3.07 -25.61 -15.79
N LEU A 142 -2.71 -25.12 -14.59
CA LEU A 142 -3.24 -23.90 -14.01
C LEU A 142 -2.39 -22.69 -14.38
N LYS A 143 -1.06 -22.87 -14.41
CA LYS A 143 -0.09 -21.87 -14.85
C LYS A 143 1.02 -22.54 -15.63
N ASP A 144 1.18 -22.13 -16.87
CA ASP A 144 2.30 -22.54 -17.72
C ASP A 144 3.47 -21.54 -17.60
N LYS A 145 4.66 -21.97 -18.03
CA LYS A 145 5.85 -21.13 -18.23
C LYS A 145 6.34 -20.41 -16.96
N LEU A 146 6.42 -21.12 -15.84
CA LEU A 146 7.20 -20.62 -14.69
C LEU A 146 8.69 -20.63 -15.07
N THR A 147 9.37 -19.51 -14.87
CA THR A 147 10.83 -19.44 -14.98
C THR A 147 11.41 -19.73 -13.60
N LEU A 148 12.24 -20.75 -13.49
CA LEU A 148 12.91 -21.18 -12.27
C LEU A 148 14.40 -20.98 -12.45
N ASN A 149 14.97 -19.93 -11.82
CA ASN A 149 16.42 -19.71 -11.87
C ASN A 149 17.11 -20.33 -10.66
N ALA A 150 18.33 -20.79 -10.83
CA ALA A 150 19.12 -21.30 -9.72
C ALA A 150 19.33 -20.21 -8.64
N GLY A 151 19.12 -20.58 -7.41
CA GLY A 151 19.18 -19.67 -6.27
C GLY A 151 17.86 -19.04 -5.87
N ASP A 152 16.86 -19.00 -6.75
CA ASP A 152 15.53 -18.44 -6.42
C ASP A 152 14.78 -19.32 -5.40
N VAL A 153 13.89 -18.71 -4.65
CA VAL A 153 13.02 -19.41 -3.69
C VAL A 153 11.62 -19.51 -4.25
N ILE A 154 11.05 -20.72 -4.23
CA ILE A 154 9.67 -20.95 -4.59
C ILE A 154 8.89 -21.49 -3.40
N ASP A 155 7.71 -20.94 -3.19
CA ASP A 155 6.82 -21.29 -2.09
C ASP A 155 5.46 -21.70 -2.63
N ALA A 156 4.80 -22.58 -1.90
CA ALA A 156 3.41 -22.91 -2.13
C ALA A 156 2.72 -23.22 -0.80
N THR A 157 1.45 -22.88 -0.72
CA THR A 157 0.65 -23.15 0.47
C THR A 157 -0.83 -23.29 0.13
N VAL A 158 -1.61 -23.82 1.07
CA VAL A 158 -3.06 -24.00 0.93
C VAL A 158 -3.78 -23.67 2.23
N MET A 159 -4.90 -22.96 2.10
CA MET A 159 -5.87 -22.80 3.19
C MET A 159 -7.06 -23.70 2.95
N SER A 160 -7.38 -24.54 3.92
CA SER A 160 -8.56 -25.40 3.87
C SER A 160 -9.82 -24.57 4.02
N CYS A 161 -10.69 -24.62 3.02
CA CYS A 161 -12.00 -23.98 3.05
C CYS A 161 -12.84 -24.47 4.25
N GLN A 162 -12.80 -25.78 4.54
CA GLN A 162 -13.52 -26.35 5.67
C GLN A 162 -12.99 -25.82 7.01
N ALA A 163 -11.67 -25.76 7.19
CA ALA A 163 -11.05 -25.24 8.41
C ALA A 163 -11.35 -23.72 8.56
N LEU A 164 -11.25 -22.95 7.48
CA LEU A 164 -11.59 -21.53 7.48
C LEU A 164 -13.04 -21.28 7.90
N ARG A 165 -14.00 -22.01 7.30
CA ARG A 165 -15.42 -21.86 7.65
C ARG A 165 -15.73 -22.26 9.09
N LYS A 166 -15.08 -23.32 9.59
CA LYS A 166 -15.17 -23.74 11.01
C LYS A 166 -14.65 -22.62 11.91
N PHE A 167 -13.45 -22.13 11.65
CA PHE A 167 -12.86 -21.02 12.39
C PHE A 167 -13.79 -19.79 12.41
N LEU A 168 -14.29 -19.37 11.27
CA LEU A 168 -15.18 -18.19 11.17
C LEU A 168 -16.48 -18.38 11.98
N LYS A 169 -17.09 -19.59 11.97
CA LYS A 169 -18.27 -19.90 12.79
C LYS A 169 -17.97 -19.78 14.28
N GLU A 170 -16.82 -20.29 14.72
CA GLU A 170 -16.38 -20.20 16.10
C GLU A 170 -16.16 -18.73 16.52
N GLN A 171 -15.55 -17.90 15.64
CA GLN A 171 -15.33 -16.50 15.96
C GLN A 171 -16.63 -15.69 16.01
N VAL A 172 -17.60 -15.96 15.14
CA VAL A 172 -18.94 -15.36 15.18
C VAL A 172 -19.66 -15.70 16.50
N ALA A 173 -19.61 -16.98 16.92
CA ALA A 173 -20.24 -17.41 18.16
C ALA A 173 -19.59 -16.77 19.39
N ASP A 174 -18.25 -16.76 19.44
CA ASP A 174 -17.49 -16.21 20.56
C ASP A 174 -17.64 -14.69 20.67
N ALA A 175 -17.63 -13.94 19.56
CA ALA A 175 -17.86 -12.49 19.56
C ALA A 175 -19.25 -12.15 20.14
N LYS A 176 -20.28 -12.95 19.79
CA LYS A 176 -21.63 -12.80 20.35
C LYS A 176 -21.66 -13.06 21.85
N GLN A 177 -21.02 -14.15 22.30
CA GLN A 177 -20.97 -14.51 23.71
C GLN A 177 -20.20 -13.48 24.54
N SER A 178 -19.11 -12.95 24.00
CA SER A 178 -18.25 -11.97 24.67
C SER A 178 -18.82 -10.54 24.63
N GLY A 179 -19.82 -10.28 23.78
CA GLY A 179 -20.44 -8.96 23.63
C GLY A 179 -19.49 -7.91 23.06
N ILE A 180 -18.58 -8.29 22.18
CA ILE A 180 -17.64 -7.40 21.49
C ILE A 180 -17.91 -7.38 19.99
N LEU A 181 -17.45 -6.34 19.28
CA LEU A 181 -17.60 -6.26 17.82
C LEU A 181 -16.85 -7.39 17.11
N LEU A 182 -17.46 -7.99 16.13
CA LEU A 182 -16.77 -8.84 15.16
C LEU A 182 -16.24 -7.95 14.04
N SER A 183 -14.92 -7.97 13.82
CA SER A 183 -14.26 -7.20 12.77
C SER A 183 -13.34 -8.09 11.95
N LEU A 184 -13.56 -8.14 10.64
CA LEU A 184 -12.73 -8.91 9.70
C LEU A 184 -11.69 -7.98 9.06
N HIS A 185 -10.44 -8.44 8.96
CA HIS A 185 -9.33 -7.69 8.37
C HIS A 185 -8.54 -8.59 7.41
N LEU A 186 -8.40 -8.16 6.16
CA LEU A 186 -7.76 -8.91 5.07
C LEU A 186 -6.85 -8.02 4.23
N LYS A 187 -5.91 -8.63 3.51
CA LYS A 187 -4.98 -7.95 2.59
C LYS A 187 -5.50 -7.96 1.13
N ALA A 188 -6.75 -7.57 0.92
CA ALA A 188 -7.41 -7.68 -0.38
C ALA A 188 -6.82 -6.79 -1.50
N THR A 189 -5.95 -5.84 -1.18
CA THR A 189 -5.28 -4.98 -2.19
C THR A 189 -4.14 -5.67 -2.92
N MET A 190 -3.30 -6.42 -2.20
CA MET A 190 -2.20 -7.22 -2.77
C MET A 190 -2.71 -8.62 -3.14
N MET A 191 -3.41 -9.26 -2.23
CA MET A 191 -3.90 -10.65 -2.33
C MET A 191 -5.27 -10.68 -3.01
N LYS A 192 -5.32 -10.21 -4.26
CA LYS A 192 -6.56 -9.93 -5.02
C LYS A 192 -7.39 -11.17 -5.38
N VAL A 193 -6.87 -12.37 -5.21
CA VAL A 193 -7.61 -13.62 -5.44
C VAL A 193 -7.91 -14.33 -4.13
N SER A 194 -6.90 -14.59 -3.28
CA SER A 194 -7.11 -15.35 -2.04
C SER A 194 -8.03 -14.63 -1.05
N ASP A 195 -7.85 -13.33 -0.86
CA ASP A 195 -8.53 -12.62 0.21
C ASP A 195 -10.00 -12.30 -0.10
N PRO A 196 -10.42 -11.96 -1.33
CA PRO A 196 -11.84 -11.91 -1.66
C PRO A 196 -12.56 -13.25 -1.50
N ILE A 197 -11.91 -14.39 -1.73
CA ILE A 197 -12.49 -15.71 -1.48
C ILE A 197 -12.69 -15.92 0.03
N MET A 198 -11.67 -15.61 0.86
CA MET A 198 -11.81 -15.65 2.33
C MET A 198 -12.92 -14.71 2.82
N PHE A 199 -13.03 -13.53 2.23
CA PHE A 199 -14.10 -12.58 2.51
C PHE A 199 -15.48 -13.15 2.21
N GLY A 200 -15.66 -13.78 1.05
CA GLY A 200 -16.89 -14.46 0.67
C GLY A 200 -17.28 -15.58 1.64
N HIS A 201 -16.30 -16.32 2.17
CA HIS A 201 -16.56 -17.30 3.23
C HIS A 201 -17.04 -16.63 4.52
N ALA A 202 -16.46 -15.50 4.92
CA ALA A 202 -16.91 -14.78 6.11
C ALA A 202 -18.34 -14.25 5.94
N VAL A 203 -18.68 -13.69 4.78
CA VAL A 203 -20.03 -13.22 4.45
C VAL A 203 -21.02 -14.39 4.49
N THR A 204 -20.72 -15.50 3.82
CA THR A 204 -21.62 -16.67 3.77
C THR A 204 -21.71 -17.43 5.08
N VAL A 205 -20.75 -17.34 5.97
CA VAL A 205 -20.81 -17.89 7.33
C VAL A 205 -21.63 -16.98 8.23
N TYR A 206 -21.42 -15.68 8.19
CA TYR A 206 -22.17 -14.74 9.02
C TYR A 206 -23.66 -14.74 8.63
N PHE A 207 -24.00 -14.74 7.35
CA PHE A 207 -25.37 -14.72 6.81
C PHE A 207 -25.84 -16.12 6.34
N GLU A 208 -25.38 -17.21 6.98
CA GLU A 208 -25.60 -18.59 6.51
C GLU A 208 -27.08 -18.90 6.26
N ASP A 209 -27.96 -18.50 7.17
CA ASP A 209 -29.40 -18.78 7.06
C ASP A 209 -30.04 -18.01 5.88
N VAL A 210 -29.61 -16.78 5.65
CA VAL A 210 -30.06 -15.94 4.53
C VAL A 210 -29.64 -16.56 3.19
N PHE A 211 -28.37 -16.96 3.07
CA PHE A 211 -27.85 -17.59 1.86
C PHE A 211 -28.52 -18.93 1.58
N LYS A 212 -28.78 -19.75 2.60
CA LYS A 212 -29.49 -21.02 2.44
C LYS A 212 -30.95 -20.82 2.04
N LYS A 213 -31.68 -19.90 2.69
CA LYS A 213 -33.09 -19.62 2.40
C LYS A 213 -33.29 -19.09 0.99
N HIS A 214 -32.38 -18.26 0.51
CA HIS A 214 -32.48 -17.56 -0.77
C HIS A 214 -31.51 -18.09 -1.84
N GLU A 215 -30.95 -19.27 -1.69
CA GLU A 215 -29.92 -19.87 -2.55
C GLU A 215 -30.27 -19.80 -4.04
N LYS A 216 -31.48 -20.23 -4.41
CA LYS A 216 -31.95 -20.20 -5.80
C LYS A 216 -32.05 -18.78 -6.35
N THR A 217 -32.62 -17.86 -5.59
CA THR A 217 -32.74 -16.45 -5.99
C THR A 217 -31.37 -15.80 -6.18
N PHE A 218 -30.44 -16.05 -5.28
CA PHE A 218 -29.07 -15.51 -5.36
C PHE A 218 -28.29 -16.08 -6.53
N ALA A 219 -28.48 -17.37 -6.84
CA ALA A 219 -27.88 -17.99 -8.02
C ALA A 219 -28.44 -17.39 -9.32
N GLU A 220 -29.76 -17.20 -9.43
CA GLU A 220 -30.41 -16.57 -10.58
C GLU A 220 -29.97 -15.11 -10.79
N LEU A 221 -29.76 -14.36 -9.72
CA LEU A 221 -29.24 -12.99 -9.76
C LEU A 221 -27.72 -12.93 -9.99
N GLY A 222 -27.01 -14.05 -9.94
CA GLY A 222 -25.56 -14.10 -10.04
C GLY A 222 -24.86 -13.39 -8.87
N VAL A 223 -25.41 -13.50 -7.64
CA VAL A 223 -24.78 -12.94 -6.43
C VAL A 223 -23.40 -13.57 -6.22
N ASN A 224 -22.39 -12.74 -6.03
CA ASN A 224 -21.04 -13.17 -5.71
C ASN A 224 -20.69 -12.74 -4.28
N PRO A 225 -20.64 -13.67 -3.31
CA PRO A 225 -20.34 -13.34 -1.92
C PRO A 225 -18.92 -12.79 -1.73
N ASN A 226 -18.00 -13.03 -2.66
CA ASN A 226 -16.65 -12.46 -2.63
C ASN A 226 -16.64 -10.93 -2.79
N ASN A 227 -17.76 -10.37 -3.31
CA ASN A 227 -17.97 -8.93 -3.38
C ASN A 227 -18.71 -8.36 -2.15
N GLY A 228 -19.14 -9.23 -1.22
CA GLY A 228 -19.74 -8.86 0.04
C GLY A 228 -21.26 -8.68 0.04
N LEU A 229 -21.78 -8.26 1.19
CA LEU A 229 -23.20 -7.93 1.36
C LEU A 229 -23.67 -6.83 0.40
N GLY A 230 -22.77 -5.92 0.02
CA GLY A 230 -23.05 -4.87 -0.97
C GLY A 230 -23.49 -5.41 -2.32
N ASP A 231 -22.94 -6.53 -2.77
CA ASP A 231 -23.35 -7.20 -4.02
C ASP A 231 -24.76 -7.77 -3.91
N VAL A 232 -25.09 -8.40 -2.78
CA VAL A 232 -26.45 -8.88 -2.47
C VAL A 232 -27.45 -7.71 -2.56
N LEU A 233 -27.19 -6.63 -1.80
CA LEU A 233 -28.06 -5.45 -1.74
C LEU A 233 -28.22 -4.74 -3.09
N ALA A 234 -27.18 -4.73 -3.92
CA ALA A 234 -27.24 -4.16 -5.25
C ALA A 234 -28.14 -5.00 -6.19
N LYS A 235 -28.00 -6.32 -6.16
CA LYS A 235 -28.67 -7.23 -7.09
C LYS A 235 -30.14 -7.47 -6.76
N ILE A 236 -30.50 -7.53 -5.47
CA ILE A 236 -31.90 -7.67 -5.06
C ILE A 236 -32.80 -6.46 -5.44
N LYS A 237 -32.19 -5.31 -5.78
CA LYS A 237 -32.93 -4.15 -6.31
C LYS A 237 -33.69 -4.46 -7.59
N ASN A 238 -33.30 -5.49 -8.32
CA ASN A 238 -33.94 -5.93 -9.55
C ASN A 238 -35.10 -6.92 -9.32
N LEU A 239 -35.39 -7.28 -8.06
CA LEU A 239 -36.49 -8.14 -7.69
C LEU A 239 -37.80 -7.37 -7.47
N PRO A 240 -38.98 -8.04 -7.56
CA PRO A 240 -40.24 -7.49 -7.11
C PRO A 240 -40.15 -7.05 -5.63
N ASP A 241 -40.83 -5.94 -5.30
CA ASP A 241 -40.71 -5.31 -3.97
C ASP A 241 -40.97 -6.25 -2.79
N ALA A 242 -41.97 -7.14 -2.91
CA ALA A 242 -42.25 -8.12 -1.86
C ALA A 242 -41.08 -9.10 -1.61
N LYS A 243 -40.43 -9.59 -2.66
CA LYS A 243 -39.31 -10.52 -2.54
C LYS A 243 -38.04 -9.82 -2.05
N LYS A 244 -37.81 -8.59 -2.50
CA LYS A 244 -36.75 -7.73 -2.00
C LYS A 244 -36.93 -7.47 -0.51
N ALA A 245 -38.12 -7.04 -0.08
CA ALA A 245 -38.43 -6.77 1.34
C ALA A 245 -38.27 -8.01 2.22
N GLU A 246 -38.60 -9.21 1.74
CA GLU A 246 -38.37 -10.47 2.44
C GLU A 246 -36.86 -10.67 2.72
N ILE A 247 -36.00 -10.53 1.70
CA ILE A 247 -34.56 -10.71 1.83
C ILE A 247 -33.95 -9.65 2.77
N GLU A 248 -34.36 -8.38 2.62
CA GLU A 248 -33.92 -7.29 3.50
C GLU A 248 -34.31 -7.53 4.97
N ALA A 249 -35.50 -8.07 5.22
CA ALA A 249 -35.97 -8.45 6.55
C ALA A 249 -35.13 -9.59 7.15
N ASP A 250 -34.79 -10.62 6.36
CA ASP A 250 -33.94 -11.73 6.81
C ASP A 250 -32.51 -11.25 7.11
N ILE A 251 -31.94 -10.38 6.29
CA ILE A 251 -30.63 -9.76 6.55
C ILE A 251 -30.66 -8.97 7.86
N LYS A 252 -31.69 -8.14 8.06
CA LYS A 252 -31.86 -7.37 9.30
C LYS A 252 -32.01 -8.27 10.51
N ALA A 253 -32.84 -9.29 10.43
CA ALA A 253 -33.00 -10.26 11.52
C ALA A 253 -31.69 -10.96 11.87
N ARG A 254 -30.86 -11.27 10.87
CA ARG A 254 -29.53 -11.86 11.09
C ARG A 254 -28.56 -10.88 11.76
N LEU A 255 -28.55 -9.61 11.38
CA LEU A 255 -27.75 -8.58 12.01
C LEU A 255 -28.14 -8.37 13.49
N GLU A 256 -29.44 -8.41 13.79
CA GLU A 256 -29.95 -8.31 15.18
C GLU A 256 -29.64 -9.57 16.00
N ALA A 257 -29.71 -10.74 15.40
CA ALA A 257 -29.46 -12.02 16.07
C ALA A 257 -27.96 -12.37 16.21
N GLY A 258 -27.08 -11.82 15.39
CA GLY A 258 -25.64 -12.07 15.36
C GLY A 258 -24.86 -11.25 16.40
N PRO A 259 -23.51 -11.38 16.41
CA PRO A 259 -22.68 -10.37 17.05
C PRO A 259 -22.76 -9.06 16.29
N ALA A 260 -22.60 -7.93 17.00
CA ALA A 260 -22.49 -6.64 16.33
C ALA A 260 -21.23 -6.63 15.43
N LEU A 261 -21.39 -6.14 14.21
CA LEU A 261 -20.28 -5.98 13.27
C LEU A 261 -19.61 -4.61 13.45
N ALA A 262 -18.31 -4.56 13.23
CA ALA A 262 -17.62 -3.29 13.07
C ALA A 262 -18.19 -2.55 11.85
N MET A 263 -18.38 -1.24 12.00
CA MET A 263 -19.02 -0.40 10.98
C MET A 263 -17.99 0.43 10.22
N VAL A 264 -18.23 0.56 8.92
CA VAL A 264 -17.54 1.50 8.02
C VAL A 264 -18.25 2.85 8.05
N ASP A 265 -19.58 2.81 8.03
CA ASP A 265 -20.45 3.99 8.14
C ASP A 265 -21.70 3.59 8.95
N SER A 266 -21.71 3.99 10.21
CA SER A 266 -22.81 3.65 11.14
C SER A 266 -24.12 4.31 10.75
N ASP A 267 -24.07 5.54 10.22
CA ASP A 267 -25.26 6.31 9.85
C ASP A 267 -25.98 5.68 8.64
N LYS A 268 -25.21 5.05 7.73
CA LYS A 268 -25.73 4.38 6.55
C LYS A 268 -25.92 2.87 6.73
N GLY A 269 -25.57 2.33 7.89
CA GLY A 269 -25.66 0.90 8.15
C GLY A 269 -24.64 0.06 7.35
N ILE A 270 -23.51 0.66 6.92
CA ILE A 270 -22.47 -0.04 6.16
C ILE A 270 -21.54 -0.73 7.13
N THR A 271 -21.59 -2.05 7.14
CA THR A 271 -20.72 -2.91 7.97
C THR A 271 -19.42 -3.24 7.24
N ASN A 272 -18.45 -3.77 7.97
CA ASN A 272 -17.20 -4.25 7.38
C ASN A 272 -17.33 -5.56 6.55
N LEU A 273 -18.54 -6.11 6.43
CA LEU A 273 -18.84 -7.22 5.49
C LEU A 273 -19.53 -6.76 4.20
N HIS A 274 -19.63 -5.45 3.93
CA HIS A 274 -20.26 -4.93 2.71
C HIS A 274 -19.42 -5.10 1.46
N VAL A 275 -18.13 -4.70 1.51
CA VAL A 275 -17.20 -4.84 0.38
C VAL A 275 -15.79 -5.11 0.89
N PRO A 276 -14.99 -5.94 0.17
CA PRO A 276 -13.64 -6.30 0.63
C PRO A 276 -12.65 -5.12 0.66
N SER A 277 -12.92 -4.05 -0.09
CA SER A 277 -12.08 -2.83 -0.07
C SER A 277 -12.15 -2.03 1.23
N ASP A 278 -13.17 -2.25 2.07
CA ASP A 278 -13.36 -1.51 3.31
C ASP A 278 -12.61 -2.13 4.51
N ILE A 279 -12.05 -3.32 4.34
CA ILE A 279 -11.38 -4.07 5.41
C ILE A 279 -9.91 -4.31 5.16
N ILE A 280 -9.26 -3.44 4.40
CA ILE A 280 -7.83 -3.55 4.11
C ILE A 280 -7.04 -3.39 5.40
N ILE A 281 -6.40 -4.49 5.81
CA ILE A 281 -5.77 -4.65 7.12
C ILE A 281 -4.75 -3.56 7.45
N ASP A 282 -3.99 -3.09 6.46
CA ASP A 282 -2.96 -2.05 6.64
C ASP A 282 -3.57 -0.78 7.24
N ALA A 283 -4.72 -0.36 6.71
CA ALA A 283 -5.42 0.83 7.16
C ALA A 283 -6.32 0.56 8.37
N SER A 284 -7.12 -0.51 8.33
CA SER A 284 -8.15 -0.78 9.33
C SER A 284 -7.56 -1.15 10.70
N MET A 285 -6.51 -1.98 10.74
CA MET A 285 -5.84 -2.31 12.00
C MET A 285 -5.03 -1.14 12.55
N ALA A 286 -4.30 -0.42 11.70
CA ALA A 286 -3.54 0.75 12.13
C ALA A 286 -4.45 1.84 12.71
N ALA A 287 -5.59 2.11 12.09
CA ALA A 287 -6.60 3.06 12.58
C ALA A 287 -7.18 2.61 13.93
N ALA A 288 -7.55 1.33 14.06
CA ALA A 288 -8.06 0.79 15.32
C ALA A 288 -7.04 0.88 16.46
N LEU A 289 -5.78 0.54 16.21
CA LEU A 289 -4.73 0.61 17.22
C LEU A 289 -4.43 2.05 17.68
N ARG A 290 -4.55 3.02 16.78
CA ARG A 290 -4.47 4.44 17.12
C ARG A 290 -5.63 4.88 18.04
N THR A 291 -6.80 4.27 17.92
CA THR A 291 -8.01 4.56 18.72
C THR A 291 -8.22 3.54 19.86
N SER A 292 -7.13 3.13 20.52
CA SER A 292 -7.12 2.18 21.64
C SER A 292 -7.70 0.79 21.33
N GLY A 293 -7.54 0.31 20.09
CA GLY A 293 -8.02 -0.99 19.65
C GLY A 293 -9.53 -1.06 19.42
N LYS A 294 -10.21 0.09 19.35
CA LYS A 294 -11.66 0.17 19.18
C LYS A 294 -12.06 0.44 17.75
N MET A 295 -13.25 0.00 17.40
CA MET A 295 -13.94 0.33 16.15
C MET A 295 -15.36 0.80 16.41
N TRP A 296 -15.93 1.48 15.42
CA TRP A 296 -17.32 1.95 15.46
C TRP A 296 -18.30 0.80 15.45
N GLY A 297 -19.28 0.83 16.34
CA GLY A 297 -20.41 -0.10 16.36
C GLY A 297 -21.64 0.44 15.65
N PRO A 298 -22.70 -0.39 15.53
CA PRO A 298 -23.98 0.03 14.91
C PRO A 298 -24.68 1.19 15.64
N ASP A 299 -24.34 1.43 16.90
CA ASP A 299 -24.85 2.53 17.73
C ASP A 299 -24.09 3.85 17.54
N GLY A 300 -23.14 3.90 16.59
CA GLY A 300 -22.32 5.09 16.35
C GLY A 300 -21.30 5.39 17.45
N LYS A 301 -20.94 4.39 18.27
CA LYS A 301 -19.93 4.52 19.34
C LYS A 301 -18.76 3.56 19.12
N GLU A 302 -17.64 3.87 19.75
CA GLU A 302 -16.44 3.02 19.72
C GLU A 302 -16.54 1.90 20.75
N HIS A 303 -16.30 0.67 20.31
CA HIS A 303 -16.32 -0.54 21.13
C HIS A 303 -15.07 -1.38 20.94
N ASP A 304 -14.74 -2.20 21.93
CA ASP A 304 -13.75 -3.25 21.81
C ASP A 304 -14.14 -4.24 20.70
N MET A 305 -13.15 -4.79 20.02
CA MET A 305 -13.37 -5.67 18.89
C MET A 305 -12.62 -6.99 19.00
N LYS A 306 -13.17 -8.01 18.37
CA LYS A 306 -12.45 -9.21 17.95
C LYS A 306 -11.93 -8.95 16.53
N ALA A 307 -10.64 -8.67 16.40
CA ALA A 307 -9.99 -8.52 15.11
C ALA A 307 -9.74 -9.90 14.51
N THR A 308 -10.61 -10.32 13.59
CA THR A 308 -10.52 -11.61 12.92
C THR A 308 -9.59 -11.51 11.71
N ILE A 309 -8.43 -12.13 11.79
CA ILE A 309 -7.37 -12.15 10.78
C ILE A 309 -7.04 -13.62 10.48
N PRO A 310 -7.71 -14.28 9.53
CA PRO A 310 -7.57 -15.73 9.32
C PRO A 310 -6.14 -16.19 9.09
N ASP A 311 -5.36 -15.46 8.29
CA ASP A 311 -3.97 -15.82 7.98
C ASP A 311 -3.03 -15.56 9.18
N ARG A 312 -2.65 -16.62 9.86
CA ARG A 312 -1.75 -16.61 11.03
C ARG A 312 -0.35 -16.07 10.73
N SER A 313 0.09 -16.09 9.47
CA SER A 313 1.44 -15.69 9.10
C SER A 313 1.81 -14.30 9.61
N TYR A 314 0.82 -13.42 9.77
CA TYR A 314 1.04 -12.00 10.10
C TYR A 314 0.18 -11.49 11.26
N ALA A 315 -0.81 -12.24 11.71
CA ALA A 315 -1.81 -11.81 12.69
C ALA A 315 -1.21 -11.46 14.06
N SER A 316 -0.20 -12.21 14.50
CA SER A 316 0.41 -12.08 15.84
C SER A 316 1.08 -10.71 16.08
N ILE A 317 1.50 -10.00 15.04
CA ILE A 317 2.10 -8.66 15.21
C ILE A 317 1.11 -7.66 15.82
N TYR A 318 -0.16 -7.73 15.41
CA TYR A 318 -1.19 -6.84 15.93
C TYR A 318 -1.57 -7.19 17.37
N GLN A 319 -1.60 -8.48 17.71
CA GLN A 319 -1.80 -8.90 19.10
C GLN A 319 -0.67 -8.37 19.99
N ALA A 320 0.58 -8.44 19.53
CA ALA A 320 1.72 -7.91 20.26
C ALA A 320 1.59 -6.40 20.54
N VAL A 321 1.05 -5.62 19.59
CA VAL A 321 0.79 -4.17 19.80
C VAL A 321 -0.33 -3.97 20.84
N ILE A 322 -1.42 -4.74 20.74
CA ILE A 322 -2.56 -4.66 21.68
C ILE A 322 -2.07 -4.94 23.10
N ASP A 323 -1.35 -6.03 23.30
CA ASP A 323 -0.85 -6.42 24.62
C ASP A 323 0.12 -5.39 25.16
N PHE A 324 1.06 -4.92 24.33
CA PHE A 324 2.01 -3.88 24.74
C PHE A 324 1.31 -2.58 25.17
N CYS A 325 0.34 -2.10 24.38
CA CYS A 325 -0.38 -0.87 24.68
C CYS A 325 -1.32 -1.03 25.88
N ARG A 326 -1.90 -2.22 26.07
CA ARG A 326 -2.71 -2.54 27.27
C ARG A 326 -1.89 -2.48 28.54
N GLU A 327 -0.64 -2.94 28.49
CA GLU A 327 0.27 -2.94 29.65
C GLU A 327 0.95 -1.58 29.89
N ASN A 328 1.36 -0.90 28.83
CA ASN A 328 2.25 0.27 28.89
C ASN A 328 1.54 1.60 28.53
N GLY A 329 0.24 1.56 28.20
CA GLY A 329 -0.49 2.70 27.67
C GLY A 329 -0.12 3.07 26.23
N GLU A 330 -0.81 4.04 25.69
CA GLU A 330 -0.58 4.56 24.34
C GLU A 330 0.82 5.15 24.13
N PHE A 331 1.26 5.20 22.89
CA PHE A 331 2.48 5.91 22.51
C PHE A 331 2.28 7.42 22.60
N ASN A 332 3.37 8.13 22.92
CA ASN A 332 3.40 9.58 22.82
C ASN A 332 4.12 9.99 21.53
N PRO A 333 3.40 10.56 20.54
CA PRO A 333 4.00 10.94 19.24
C PRO A 333 5.13 11.97 19.36
N SER A 334 5.19 12.76 20.47
CA SER A 334 6.26 13.74 20.69
C SER A 334 7.60 13.10 21.07
N THR A 335 7.59 11.88 21.61
CA THR A 335 8.79 11.28 22.22
C THR A 335 9.13 9.90 21.69
N MET A 336 8.21 9.23 20.99
CA MET A 336 8.46 7.88 20.51
C MET A 336 9.56 7.83 19.44
N GLY A 337 10.27 6.70 19.37
CA GLY A 337 11.18 6.37 18.30
C GLY A 337 10.46 5.93 17.04
N SER A 338 11.17 5.90 15.92
CA SER A 338 10.66 5.50 14.62
C SER A 338 11.01 4.05 14.30
N VAL A 339 10.18 3.42 13.48
CA VAL A 339 10.45 2.09 12.92
C VAL A 339 10.40 2.17 11.39
N PRO A 340 11.47 2.71 10.75
CA PRO A 340 11.58 2.67 9.30
C PRO A 340 11.66 1.22 8.80
N ASN A 341 11.34 1.00 7.52
CA ASN A 341 11.27 -0.33 6.94
C ASN A 341 12.16 -0.49 5.71
N VAL A 342 12.90 -1.58 5.65
CA VAL A 342 13.58 -2.08 4.46
C VAL A 342 12.84 -3.29 3.96
N GLY A 343 12.12 -3.14 2.85
CA GLY A 343 11.16 -4.11 2.34
C GLY A 343 11.67 -4.90 1.15
N LEU A 344 11.63 -6.22 1.24
CA LEU A 344 11.88 -7.14 0.12
C LEU A 344 10.66 -7.14 -0.81
N MET A 345 10.77 -6.47 -1.95
CA MET A 345 9.67 -6.38 -2.92
C MET A 345 10.12 -6.46 -4.39
N ALA A 346 11.43 -6.40 -4.63
CA ALA A 346 11.96 -6.42 -5.98
C ALA A 346 11.48 -7.66 -6.75
N GLN A 347 11.21 -7.48 -8.05
CA GLN A 347 10.78 -8.54 -8.95
C GLN A 347 9.59 -9.37 -8.45
N LYS A 348 8.64 -8.71 -7.77
CA LYS A 348 7.43 -9.32 -7.17
C LYS A 348 7.73 -10.30 -6.02
N ALA A 349 8.83 -10.12 -5.30
CA ALA A 349 9.16 -10.93 -4.14
C ALA A 349 7.99 -10.95 -3.14
N GLU A 350 7.64 -12.14 -2.65
CA GLU A 350 6.54 -12.36 -1.69
C GLU A 350 5.18 -11.76 -2.10
N GLU A 351 4.86 -11.66 -3.37
CA GLU A 351 3.52 -11.29 -3.83
C GLU A 351 2.57 -12.49 -3.79
N TYR A 352 2.08 -12.84 -2.61
CA TYR A 352 1.08 -13.89 -2.43
C TYR A 352 -0.32 -13.46 -2.87
N GLY A 353 -1.16 -14.46 -3.18
CA GLY A 353 -2.59 -14.24 -3.40
C GLY A 353 -2.95 -13.51 -4.69
N SER A 354 -2.00 -13.29 -5.61
CA SER A 354 -2.18 -12.59 -6.88
C SER A 354 -2.75 -13.48 -8.00
N HIS A 355 -3.18 -12.86 -9.11
CA HIS A 355 -3.97 -13.51 -10.17
C HIS A 355 -3.35 -14.72 -10.86
N ASP A 356 -2.03 -14.81 -10.95
CA ASP A 356 -1.38 -15.75 -11.84
C ASP A 356 -0.84 -17.01 -11.16
N LYS A 357 -0.84 -17.04 -9.82
CA LYS A 357 -0.33 -18.15 -9.00
C LYS A 357 -1.21 -18.46 -7.79
N THR A 358 -2.46 -18.03 -7.83
CA THR A 358 -3.45 -18.30 -6.78
C THR A 358 -4.70 -18.89 -7.40
N PHE A 359 -5.19 -20.00 -6.83
CA PHE A 359 -6.28 -20.76 -7.40
C PHE A 359 -7.22 -21.27 -6.30
N GLU A 360 -8.53 -21.19 -6.54
CA GLU A 360 -9.52 -21.95 -5.79
C GLU A 360 -9.64 -23.34 -6.41
N ALA A 361 -9.46 -24.37 -5.58
CA ALA A 361 -9.51 -25.76 -6.04
C ALA A 361 -10.92 -26.13 -6.51
N THR A 362 -11.04 -26.64 -7.73
CA THR A 362 -12.33 -26.99 -8.35
C THR A 362 -12.88 -28.34 -7.87
N GLY A 363 -12.05 -29.15 -7.22
CA GLY A 363 -12.41 -30.48 -6.74
C GLY A 363 -11.34 -31.07 -5.83
N LYS A 364 -11.56 -32.33 -5.42
CA LYS A 364 -10.58 -33.11 -4.68
C LYS A 364 -9.44 -33.54 -5.59
N GLY A 365 -8.19 -33.32 -5.16
CA GLY A 365 -7.00 -33.66 -5.94
C GLY A 365 -5.72 -33.15 -5.28
N VAL A 366 -4.73 -32.87 -6.13
CA VAL A 366 -3.42 -32.32 -5.74
C VAL A 366 -3.10 -31.12 -6.63
N ILE A 367 -2.75 -29.98 -6.01
CA ILE A 367 -2.12 -28.88 -6.75
C ILE A 367 -0.61 -28.95 -6.50
N ARG A 368 0.16 -28.91 -7.57
CA ARG A 368 1.60 -29.13 -7.53
C ARG A 368 2.37 -28.20 -8.47
N VAL A 369 3.57 -27.87 -8.08
CA VAL A 369 4.57 -27.20 -8.92
C VAL A 369 5.50 -28.29 -9.44
N VAL A 370 5.69 -28.33 -10.75
CA VAL A 370 6.59 -29.27 -11.41
C VAL A 370 7.63 -28.56 -12.26
N ASP A 371 8.82 -29.13 -12.38
CA ASP A 371 9.86 -28.65 -13.28
C ASP A 371 9.59 -29.02 -14.74
N GLY A 372 10.49 -28.65 -15.64
CA GLY A 372 10.37 -28.94 -17.08
C GLY A 372 10.39 -30.44 -17.42
N ALA A 373 10.98 -31.26 -16.57
CA ALA A 373 11.01 -32.72 -16.71
C ALA A 373 9.79 -33.41 -16.09
N GLY A 374 8.90 -32.66 -15.43
CA GLY A 374 7.72 -33.20 -14.76
C GLY A 374 7.97 -33.67 -13.32
N LYS A 375 9.16 -33.40 -12.76
CA LYS A 375 9.45 -33.70 -11.36
C LYS A 375 8.69 -32.73 -10.46
N VAL A 376 8.02 -33.29 -9.45
CA VAL A 376 7.28 -32.50 -8.46
C VAL A 376 8.27 -31.79 -7.51
N LEU A 377 8.15 -30.47 -7.43
CA LEU A 377 8.93 -29.63 -6.53
C LEU A 377 8.17 -29.37 -5.23
N LEU A 378 6.91 -28.94 -5.32
CA LEU A 378 6.03 -28.67 -4.20
C LEU A 378 4.64 -29.22 -4.54
N GLN A 379 3.93 -29.74 -3.51
CA GLN A 379 2.56 -30.20 -3.72
C GLN A 379 1.73 -30.18 -2.42
N HIS A 380 0.41 -29.99 -2.61
CA HIS A 380 -0.59 -30.05 -1.53
C HIS A 380 -1.82 -30.84 -1.97
N ASN A 381 -2.36 -31.66 -1.09
CA ASN A 381 -3.70 -32.20 -1.27
C ASN A 381 -4.71 -31.05 -1.10
N VAL A 382 -5.74 -31.04 -1.94
CA VAL A 382 -6.80 -30.03 -1.91
C VAL A 382 -8.17 -30.66 -1.99
N GLY A 383 -9.13 -30.05 -1.31
CA GLY A 383 -10.56 -30.26 -1.47
C GLY A 383 -11.18 -29.17 -2.35
N LYS A 384 -12.44 -29.34 -2.75
CA LYS A 384 -13.18 -28.31 -3.48
C LYS A 384 -13.30 -27.03 -2.61
N GLY A 385 -12.94 -25.89 -3.16
CA GLY A 385 -13.00 -24.60 -2.47
C GLY A 385 -11.75 -24.25 -1.65
N ASP A 386 -10.79 -25.17 -1.50
CA ASP A 386 -9.51 -24.83 -0.87
C ASP A 386 -8.77 -23.78 -1.66
N ILE A 387 -8.12 -22.85 -0.97
CA ILE A 387 -7.40 -21.74 -1.58
C ILE A 387 -5.91 -22.09 -1.62
N TRP A 388 -5.38 -22.33 -2.80
CA TRP A 388 -3.97 -22.62 -3.01
C TRP A 388 -3.26 -21.42 -3.62
N ARG A 389 -2.10 -21.05 -3.07
CA ARG A 389 -1.29 -19.94 -3.59
C ARG A 389 0.19 -20.30 -3.63
N SER A 390 0.92 -19.70 -4.57
CA SER A 390 2.36 -19.82 -4.71
C SER A 390 3.00 -18.44 -4.82
N CYS A 391 4.22 -18.35 -4.35
CA CYS A 391 5.05 -17.17 -4.46
C CYS A 391 6.43 -17.54 -5.01
N TYR A 392 7.11 -16.55 -5.55
CA TYR A 392 8.43 -16.69 -6.14
C TYR A 392 9.28 -15.48 -5.75
N THR A 393 10.47 -15.74 -5.21
CA THR A 393 11.38 -14.68 -4.76
C THR A 393 12.76 -14.91 -5.36
N THR A 394 13.21 -13.96 -6.19
CA THR A 394 14.48 -14.11 -6.88
C THR A 394 15.67 -13.90 -5.95
N ASP A 395 16.74 -14.64 -6.18
CA ASP A 395 17.96 -14.57 -5.40
C ASP A 395 18.61 -13.17 -5.44
N VAL A 396 18.55 -12.52 -6.61
CA VAL A 396 19.06 -11.16 -6.79
C VAL A 396 18.29 -10.15 -5.93
N SER A 397 16.97 -10.34 -5.77
CA SER A 397 16.16 -9.49 -4.91
C SER A 397 16.53 -9.64 -3.43
N ILE A 398 16.80 -10.87 -3.00
CA ILE A 398 17.21 -11.15 -1.62
C ILE A 398 18.59 -10.56 -1.33
N LYS A 399 19.57 -10.74 -2.23
CA LYS A 399 20.91 -10.14 -2.11
C LYS A 399 20.86 -8.62 -2.00
N ASP A 400 20.08 -7.98 -2.87
CA ASP A 400 19.91 -6.53 -2.84
C ASP A 400 19.22 -6.05 -1.57
N TRP A 401 18.21 -6.79 -1.06
CA TRP A 401 17.55 -6.50 0.20
C TRP A 401 18.49 -6.54 1.40
N VAL A 402 19.34 -7.57 1.51
CA VAL A 402 20.38 -7.66 2.57
C VAL A 402 21.37 -6.51 2.47
N LYS A 403 21.86 -6.20 1.26
CA LYS A 403 22.72 -5.05 1.00
C LYS A 403 22.09 -3.73 1.44
N LEU A 404 20.80 -3.52 1.11
CA LEU A 404 20.08 -2.31 1.48
C LEU A 404 19.92 -2.20 3.00
N ALA A 405 19.61 -3.29 3.69
CA ALA A 405 19.50 -3.33 5.15
C ALA A 405 20.84 -2.95 5.83
N VAL A 406 21.95 -3.53 5.39
CA VAL A 406 23.29 -3.19 5.88
C VAL A 406 23.63 -1.72 5.61
N LYS A 407 23.35 -1.23 4.39
CA LYS A 407 23.58 0.17 4.01
C LYS A 407 22.80 1.13 4.92
N ARG A 408 21.53 0.80 5.21
CA ARG A 408 20.67 1.62 6.08
C ARG A 408 21.13 1.60 7.53
N ALA A 409 21.50 0.43 8.07
CA ALA A 409 22.10 0.31 9.41
C ALA A 409 23.32 1.21 9.57
N ARG A 410 24.24 1.16 8.61
CA ARG A 410 25.47 1.94 8.64
C ARG A 410 25.22 3.45 8.52
N ALA A 411 24.30 3.85 7.61
CA ALA A 411 24.00 5.26 7.38
C ALA A 411 23.32 5.95 8.56
N SER A 412 22.53 5.22 9.35
CA SER A 412 21.76 5.76 10.47
C SER A 412 22.29 5.37 11.86
N ALA A 413 23.27 4.49 11.95
CA ALA A 413 23.74 3.86 13.19
C ALA A 413 22.58 3.26 14.02
N THR A 414 21.54 2.73 13.34
CA THR A 414 20.33 2.19 13.95
C THR A 414 20.33 0.66 13.83
N PRO A 415 19.95 -0.07 14.89
CA PRO A 415 19.79 -1.53 14.82
C PRO A 415 18.84 -1.96 13.72
N VAL A 416 19.16 -3.05 13.03
CA VAL A 416 18.31 -3.70 12.03
C VAL A 416 17.81 -5.03 12.55
N VAL A 417 16.54 -5.27 12.45
CA VAL A 417 15.92 -6.57 12.74
C VAL A 417 15.28 -7.12 11.48
N PHE A 418 15.73 -8.29 11.03
CA PHE A 418 15.05 -9.08 10.01
C PHE A 418 13.90 -9.85 10.67
N TRP A 419 12.67 -9.61 10.18
CA TRP A 419 11.45 -10.19 10.75
C TRP A 419 11.12 -11.52 10.07
N LEU A 420 11.73 -12.59 10.54
CA LEU A 420 11.64 -13.92 9.94
C LEU A 420 11.43 -14.99 11.01
N ASN A 421 10.49 -15.90 10.77
CA ASN A 421 10.17 -17.01 11.66
C ASN A 421 10.76 -18.32 11.12
N ASN A 422 11.73 -18.88 11.79
CA ASN A 422 12.36 -20.15 11.37
C ASN A 422 11.38 -21.34 11.26
N ASN A 423 10.21 -21.24 11.87
CA ASN A 423 9.15 -22.25 11.76
C ASN A 423 8.26 -22.07 10.52
N ARG A 424 8.43 -21.00 9.75
CA ARG A 424 7.78 -20.76 8.47
C ARG A 424 8.70 -21.19 7.34
N ALA A 425 8.22 -22.02 6.43
CA ALA A 425 9.06 -22.65 5.41
C ALA A 425 9.78 -21.60 4.51
N HIS A 426 9.09 -20.56 4.06
CA HIS A 426 9.67 -19.45 3.29
C HIS A 426 10.77 -18.73 4.10
N ASP A 427 10.45 -18.36 5.34
CA ASP A 427 11.36 -17.58 6.17
C ASP A 427 12.64 -18.37 6.48
N ALA A 428 12.55 -19.69 6.66
CA ALA A 428 13.71 -20.55 6.85
C ALA A 428 14.69 -20.46 5.67
N GLN A 429 14.18 -20.46 4.42
CA GLN A 429 15.02 -20.28 3.22
C GLN A 429 15.69 -18.89 3.20
N LEU A 430 14.94 -17.84 3.59
CA LEU A 430 15.50 -16.48 3.66
C LEU A 430 16.56 -16.35 4.76
N ILE A 431 16.38 -16.98 5.93
CA ILE A 431 17.36 -16.95 7.03
C ILE A 431 18.68 -17.57 6.58
N GLU A 432 18.65 -18.70 5.88
CA GLU A 432 19.86 -19.33 5.33
C GLU A 432 20.59 -18.38 4.36
N LYS A 433 19.85 -17.75 3.47
CA LYS A 433 20.39 -16.79 2.49
C LYS A 433 20.96 -15.54 3.14
N ILE A 434 20.26 -14.95 4.12
CA ILE A 434 20.74 -13.78 4.85
C ILE A 434 22.06 -14.10 5.56
N ASN A 435 22.14 -15.24 6.26
CA ASN A 435 23.36 -15.66 6.94
C ASN A 435 24.54 -15.89 5.96
N CYS A 436 24.25 -16.27 4.72
CA CYS A 436 25.24 -16.36 3.65
C CYS A 436 25.66 -14.96 3.19
N TYR A 437 24.68 -14.10 2.80
CA TYR A 437 24.96 -12.83 2.13
C TYR A 437 25.49 -11.73 3.06
N LEU A 438 25.19 -11.79 4.36
CA LEU A 438 25.80 -10.87 5.33
C LEU A 438 27.33 -10.97 5.36
N LYS A 439 27.90 -12.14 4.99
CA LYS A 439 29.36 -12.34 4.91
C LYS A 439 30.00 -11.53 3.78
N ASP A 440 29.24 -11.13 2.78
CA ASP A 440 29.70 -10.31 1.66
C ASP A 440 29.77 -8.82 2.01
N HIS A 441 29.36 -8.43 3.24
CA HIS A 441 29.29 -7.06 3.70
C HIS A 441 30.11 -6.82 4.95
N ASP A 442 30.71 -5.63 5.08
CA ASP A 442 31.29 -5.20 6.36
C ASP A 442 30.16 -4.89 7.35
N THR A 443 29.96 -5.80 8.31
CA THR A 443 28.96 -5.67 9.37
C THR A 443 29.56 -5.27 10.72
N LYS A 444 30.85 -4.97 10.76
CA LYS A 444 31.56 -4.60 12.00
C LYS A 444 30.91 -3.36 12.64
N GLY A 445 30.54 -3.49 13.91
CA GLY A 445 29.90 -2.42 14.68
C GLY A 445 28.44 -2.17 14.39
N LEU A 446 27.82 -3.01 13.55
CA LEU A 446 26.36 -2.97 13.31
C LEU A 446 25.64 -3.97 14.22
N ASP A 447 24.50 -3.57 14.74
CA ASP A 447 23.56 -4.46 15.44
C ASP A 447 22.52 -4.96 14.42
N ILE A 448 22.71 -6.19 13.95
CA ILE A 448 21.84 -6.86 12.97
C ILE A 448 21.33 -8.15 13.59
N GLN A 449 20.03 -8.28 13.71
CA GLN A 449 19.37 -9.40 14.36
C GLN A 449 18.31 -10.04 13.44
N ILE A 450 18.00 -11.31 13.67
CA ILE A 450 16.88 -12.02 13.04
C ILE A 450 15.94 -12.44 14.16
N MET A 451 14.67 -12.05 14.07
CA MET A 451 13.65 -12.36 15.08
C MET A 451 12.35 -12.75 14.41
N ALA A 452 11.61 -13.69 14.99
CA ALA A 452 10.24 -13.96 14.56
C ALA A 452 9.36 -12.70 14.67
N PRO A 453 8.37 -12.50 13.79
CA PRO A 453 7.61 -11.25 13.69
C PRO A 453 7.02 -10.74 15.01
N GLU A 454 6.49 -11.62 15.85
CA GLU A 454 5.96 -11.23 17.17
C GLU A 454 7.06 -10.71 18.11
N ALA A 455 8.19 -11.41 18.17
CA ALA A 455 9.34 -11.00 19.00
C ALA A 455 9.94 -9.68 18.49
N ALA A 456 10.08 -9.53 17.17
CA ALA A 456 10.56 -8.32 16.52
C ALA A 456 9.61 -7.13 16.79
N MET A 457 8.29 -7.35 16.77
CA MET A 457 7.31 -6.34 17.13
C MET A 457 7.50 -5.89 18.58
N LYS A 458 7.52 -6.82 19.54
CA LYS A 458 7.72 -6.51 20.97
C LYS A 458 9.03 -5.75 21.20
N HIS A 459 10.11 -6.15 20.54
CA HIS A 459 11.40 -5.46 20.58
C HIS A 459 11.29 -4.03 20.05
N SER A 460 10.69 -3.83 18.89
CA SER A 460 10.54 -2.53 18.25
C SER A 460 9.64 -1.59 19.05
N LEU A 461 8.52 -2.09 19.60
CA LEU A 461 7.61 -1.31 20.45
C LEU A 461 8.29 -0.83 21.73
N LYS A 462 9.06 -1.71 22.39
CA LYS A 462 9.82 -1.37 23.60
C LYS A 462 10.83 -0.25 23.30
N ARG A 463 11.58 -0.35 22.21
CA ARG A 463 12.54 0.68 21.81
C ARG A 463 11.84 1.98 21.42
N ALA A 464 10.78 1.89 20.61
CA ALA A 464 10.00 3.06 20.23
C ALA A 464 9.41 3.81 21.45
N LYS A 465 8.92 3.09 22.45
CA LYS A 465 8.45 3.69 23.72
C LYS A 465 9.54 4.44 24.47
N GLN A 466 10.81 4.01 24.32
CA GLN A 466 12.01 4.65 24.88
C GLN A 466 12.56 5.80 24.03
N GLY A 467 11.94 6.11 22.91
CA GLY A 467 12.43 7.12 21.95
C GLY A 467 13.56 6.64 21.03
N LEU A 468 13.79 5.32 20.95
CA LEU A 468 14.86 4.70 20.18
C LEU A 468 14.34 4.15 18.86
N ASP A 469 15.06 4.42 17.77
CA ASP A 469 14.72 3.93 16.43
C ASP A 469 15.17 2.47 16.23
N THR A 470 14.43 1.73 15.40
CA THR A 470 14.76 0.36 14.97
C THR A 470 14.38 0.18 13.50
N ILE A 471 15.31 -0.27 12.66
CA ILE A 471 14.98 -0.59 11.27
C ILE A 471 14.38 -1.98 11.21
N SER A 472 13.16 -2.09 10.69
CA SER A 472 12.52 -3.36 10.36
C SER A 472 12.91 -3.79 8.95
N ALA A 473 13.54 -4.95 8.79
CA ALA A 473 13.80 -5.56 7.49
C ALA A 473 12.81 -6.71 7.27
N THR A 474 11.90 -6.56 6.32
CA THR A 474 10.75 -7.46 6.18
C THR A 474 10.49 -7.88 4.75
N GLY A 475 9.75 -8.97 4.58
CA GLY A 475 9.11 -9.30 3.33
C GLY A 475 8.03 -8.30 2.92
N ASN A 476 7.45 -8.52 1.75
CA ASN A 476 6.55 -7.57 1.09
C ASN A 476 5.25 -7.32 1.87
N VAL A 477 4.68 -8.36 2.47
CA VAL A 477 3.41 -8.24 3.22
C VAL A 477 3.61 -7.47 4.52
N LEU A 478 4.58 -7.88 5.35
CA LEU A 478 4.90 -7.16 6.59
C LEU A 478 5.37 -5.73 6.32
N ARG A 479 6.06 -5.49 5.21
CA ARG A 479 6.40 -4.12 4.78
C ARG A 479 5.16 -3.24 4.76
N ASP A 480 4.11 -3.66 4.06
CA ASP A 480 2.88 -2.88 3.95
C ASP A 480 2.21 -2.66 5.31
N TYR A 481 2.15 -3.69 6.14
CA TYR A 481 1.55 -3.61 7.47
C TYR A 481 2.29 -2.62 8.37
N LEU A 482 3.61 -2.71 8.43
CA LEU A 482 4.42 -1.87 9.33
C LEU A 482 4.55 -0.44 8.86
N THR A 483 4.53 -0.21 7.53
CA THR A 483 4.65 1.14 6.96
C THR A 483 3.34 1.93 6.95
N ASP A 484 2.26 1.34 7.41
CA ASP A 484 1.04 2.03 7.84
C ASP A 484 0.96 2.12 9.37
N LEU A 485 1.19 1.02 10.08
CA LEU A 485 1.05 0.95 11.53
C LEU A 485 1.96 1.97 12.26
N PHE A 486 3.27 1.88 12.07
CA PHE A 486 4.19 2.76 12.82
C PHE A 486 4.04 4.23 12.44
N PRO A 487 3.90 4.62 11.16
CA PRO A 487 3.64 6.02 10.81
C PRO A 487 2.31 6.55 11.36
N ILE A 488 1.27 5.74 11.42
CA ILE A 488 0.00 6.15 12.02
C ILE A 488 0.16 6.40 13.52
N LEU A 489 0.94 5.59 14.22
CA LEU A 489 1.25 5.80 15.65
C LEU A 489 2.16 7.03 15.86
N GLU A 490 3.17 7.23 15.01
CA GLU A 490 4.16 8.31 15.16
C GLU A 490 3.68 9.64 14.56
N LEU A 491 3.17 9.63 13.34
CA LEU A 491 2.86 10.84 12.56
C LEU A 491 1.35 11.13 12.47
N GLY A 492 0.51 10.20 12.89
CA GLY A 492 -0.94 10.25 12.69
C GLY A 492 -1.40 9.93 11.27
N THR A 493 -0.49 9.66 10.35
CA THR A 493 -0.75 9.34 8.94
C THR A 493 0.43 8.60 8.31
N SER A 494 0.16 7.71 7.37
CA SER A 494 1.18 7.11 6.51
C SER A 494 1.44 7.92 5.22
N ALA A 495 0.59 8.90 4.90
CA ALA A 495 0.66 9.67 3.65
C ALA A 495 1.94 10.53 3.50
N LYS A 496 2.63 10.83 4.60
CA LYS A 496 3.88 11.58 4.63
C LYS A 496 5.15 10.69 4.65
N MET A 497 4.97 9.37 4.55
CA MET A 497 6.08 8.44 4.44
C MET A 497 6.68 8.47 3.05
N LEU A 498 8.01 8.52 2.99
CA LEU A 498 8.77 8.30 1.77
C LEU A 498 8.92 6.80 1.49
N SER A 499 8.78 6.42 0.24
CA SER A 499 9.20 5.13 -0.30
C SER A 499 10.34 5.37 -1.27
N ILE A 500 11.55 5.08 -0.83
CA ILE A 500 12.75 5.19 -1.63
C ILE A 500 13.07 3.80 -2.15
N VAL A 501 13.18 3.65 -3.47
CA VAL A 501 13.49 2.38 -4.12
C VAL A 501 14.81 2.54 -4.87
N PRO A 502 15.96 2.25 -4.23
CA PRO A 502 17.20 2.10 -4.97
C PRO A 502 17.03 0.95 -5.96
N LEU A 503 17.23 1.24 -7.24
CA LEU A 503 17.05 0.25 -8.29
C LEU A 503 18.27 -0.69 -8.33
N ILE A 504 18.04 -1.96 -8.60
CA ILE A 504 19.10 -3.00 -8.64
C ILE A 504 20.23 -2.58 -9.61
N ASN A 505 19.89 -1.93 -10.72
CA ASN A 505 20.84 -1.45 -11.72
C ASN A 505 21.50 -0.10 -11.38
N GLY A 506 21.24 0.49 -10.21
CA GLY A 506 21.94 1.65 -9.68
C GLY A 506 21.19 2.97 -9.72
N GLY A 507 20.02 3.04 -10.36
CA GLY A 507 19.14 4.21 -10.33
C GLY A 507 18.32 4.30 -9.04
N GLY A 508 17.37 5.24 -9.00
CA GLY A 508 16.45 5.41 -7.87
C GLY A 508 15.05 5.79 -8.29
N LEU A 509 14.06 5.34 -7.52
CA LEU A 509 12.67 5.80 -7.60
C LEU A 509 12.25 6.34 -6.23
N PHE A 510 11.55 7.47 -6.23
CA PHE A 510 11.13 8.20 -5.04
C PHE A 510 9.64 8.48 -5.11
N GLU A 511 8.90 8.08 -4.08
CA GLU A 511 7.45 8.30 -3.99
C GLU A 511 7.01 8.57 -2.54
N THR A 512 5.77 9.03 -2.40
CA THR A 512 5.05 9.08 -1.13
C THR A 512 3.74 8.32 -1.22
N GLY A 513 3.05 8.12 -0.09
CA GLY A 513 1.78 7.39 -0.02
C GLY A 513 0.55 8.16 -0.54
N ALA A 514 0.72 9.43 -0.97
CA ALA A 514 -0.38 10.25 -1.47
C ALA A 514 -0.82 9.84 -2.88
N GLY A 515 -2.10 9.99 -3.25
CA GLY A 515 -2.47 9.86 -4.65
C GLY A 515 -3.90 9.59 -5.07
N GLY A 516 -4.71 8.94 -4.27
CA GLY A 516 -6.01 8.41 -4.71
C GLY A 516 -7.08 9.44 -5.14
N SER A 517 -6.96 10.71 -4.75
CA SER A 517 -7.94 11.77 -5.03
C SER A 517 -7.56 12.71 -6.19
N ALA A 518 -6.43 12.49 -6.86
CA ALA A 518 -5.91 13.36 -7.91
C ALA A 518 -6.93 13.75 -9.01
N PRO A 519 -7.75 12.84 -9.57
CA PRO A 519 -8.72 13.21 -10.60
C PRO A 519 -9.72 14.28 -10.15
N LYS A 520 -10.20 14.22 -8.91
CA LYS A 520 -11.13 15.24 -8.37
C LYS A 520 -10.47 16.61 -8.21
N HIS A 521 -9.18 16.64 -7.91
CA HIS A 521 -8.41 17.88 -7.78
C HIS A 521 -8.22 18.55 -9.15
N VAL A 522 -7.93 17.78 -10.19
CA VAL A 522 -7.82 18.28 -11.56
C VAL A 522 -9.18 18.78 -12.08
N GLN A 523 -10.28 18.07 -11.79
CA GLN A 523 -11.63 18.53 -12.13
C GLN A 523 -11.96 19.89 -11.51
N GLN A 524 -11.62 20.11 -10.24
CA GLN A 524 -11.80 21.37 -9.56
C GLN A 524 -10.93 22.48 -10.21
N PHE A 525 -9.67 22.17 -10.52
CA PHE A 525 -8.79 23.13 -11.20
C PHE A 525 -9.34 23.57 -12.56
N VAL A 526 -9.80 22.61 -13.38
CA VAL A 526 -10.40 22.92 -14.70
C VAL A 526 -11.67 23.77 -14.54
N LYS A 527 -12.50 23.47 -13.53
CA LYS A 527 -13.78 24.17 -13.31
C LYS A 527 -13.60 25.61 -12.81
N GLU A 528 -12.67 25.85 -11.90
CA GLU A 528 -12.60 27.12 -11.15
C GLU A 528 -11.18 27.66 -10.90
N GLY A 529 -10.15 27.04 -11.49
CA GLY A 529 -8.76 27.46 -11.35
C GLY A 529 -8.14 27.21 -9.98
N HIS A 530 -8.84 26.48 -9.07
CA HIS A 530 -8.33 26.16 -7.74
C HIS A 530 -7.81 24.73 -7.69
N LEU A 531 -6.50 24.56 -7.45
CA LEU A 531 -5.87 23.25 -7.30
C LEU A 531 -5.58 23.00 -5.81
N ARG A 532 -6.39 22.16 -5.20
CA ARG A 532 -6.25 21.77 -3.78
C ARG A 532 -5.23 20.66 -3.52
N TRP A 533 -4.46 20.22 -4.53
CA TRP A 533 -3.44 19.19 -4.37
C TRP A 533 -2.31 19.68 -3.45
N ASP A 534 -1.97 18.87 -2.44
CA ASP A 534 -0.83 19.13 -1.55
C ASP A 534 0.42 18.44 -2.10
N SER A 535 1.38 19.24 -2.57
CA SER A 535 2.65 18.76 -3.13
C SER A 535 3.73 18.47 -2.08
N LEU A 536 3.38 18.40 -0.81
CA LEU A 536 4.33 18.05 0.25
C LEU A 536 5.11 16.77 -0.08
N GLY A 537 4.40 15.74 -0.59
CA GLY A 537 5.01 14.48 -0.98
C GLY A 537 6.05 14.64 -2.09
N GLU A 538 5.75 15.45 -3.10
CA GLU A 538 6.66 15.70 -4.22
C GLU A 538 7.92 16.48 -3.77
N PHE A 539 7.79 17.45 -2.87
CA PHE A 539 8.93 18.18 -2.31
C PHE A 539 9.86 17.22 -1.53
N LEU A 540 9.29 16.37 -0.69
CA LEU A 540 10.04 15.36 0.05
C LEU A 540 10.73 14.34 -0.87
N ALA A 541 10.03 13.88 -1.91
CA ALA A 541 10.60 12.96 -2.90
C ALA A 541 11.73 13.63 -3.71
N LEU A 542 11.59 14.90 -4.06
CA LEU A 542 12.64 15.67 -4.73
C LEU A 542 13.89 15.81 -3.84
N ALA A 543 13.72 16.11 -2.56
CA ALA A 543 14.83 16.19 -1.60
C ALA A 543 15.59 14.86 -1.52
N GLU A 544 14.88 13.74 -1.44
CA GLU A 544 15.50 12.40 -1.42
C GLU A 544 16.16 12.03 -2.74
N SER A 545 15.61 12.48 -3.87
CA SER A 545 16.22 12.33 -5.19
C SER A 545 17.60 13.03 -5.24
N PHE A 546 17.71 14.24 -4.71
CA PHE A 546 19.00 14.93 -4.58
C PHE A 546 19.95 14.22 -3.61
N ALA A 547 19.45 13.72 -2.48
CA ALA A 547 20.24 12.94 -1.53
C ALA A 547 20.81 11.66 -2.17
N HIS A 548 20.00 10.95 -2.94
CA HIS A 548 20.43 9.77 -3.70
C HIS A 548 21.50 10.12 -4.74
N LEU A 549 21.34 11.20 -5.50
CA LEU A 549 22.31 11.69 -6.46
C LEU A 549 23.66 12.03 -5.77
N SER A 550 23.60 12.65 -4.60
CA SER A 550 24.79 12.93 -3.80
C SER A 550 25.51 11.65 -3.38
N GLN A 551 24.78 10.68 -2.87
CA GLN A 551 25.34 9.40 -2.39
C GLN A 551 25.91 8.53 -3.51
N THR A 552 25.25 8.49 -4.67
CA THR A 552 25.62 7.58 -5.78
C THR A 552 26.64 8.18 -6.73
N LYS A 553 26.68 9.51 -6.87
CA LYS A 553 27.58 10.23 -7.78
C LYS A 553 28.60 11.14 -7.09
N GLY A 554 28.60 11.20 -5.75
CA GLY A 554 29.47 12.09 -4.99
C GLY A 554 29.20 13.59 -5.20
N ASN A 555 27.98 13.95 -5.66
CA ASN A 555 27.63 15.33 -5.98
C ASN A 555 27.34 16.15 -4.70
N LYS A 556 28.31 16.98 -4.29
CA LYS A 556 28.21 17.80 -3.07
C LYS A 556 27.10 18.85 -3.16
N LYS A 557 26.88 19.47 -4.33
CA LYS A 557 25.78 20.45 -4.51
C LYS A 557 24.41 19.79 -4.33
N ALA A 558 24.23 18.57 -4.82
CA ALA A 558 23.00 17.82 -4.62
C ALA A 558 22.74 17.54 -3.13
N LYS A 559 23.77 17.33 -2.30
CA LYS A 559 23.60 17.19 -0.85
C LYS A 559 23.03 18.48 -0.24
N VAL A 560 23.60 19.62 -0.59
CA VAL A 560 23.13 20.94 -0.09
C VAL A 560 21.68 21.20 -0.53
N LEU A 561 21.36 20.90 -1.79
CA LEU A 561 19.98 21.04 -2.31
C LEU A 561 19.00 20.14 -1.54
N ALA A 562 19.36 18.89 -1.25
CA ALA A 562 18.53 17.96 -0.48
C ALA A 562 18.24 18.46 0.93
N GLU A 563 19.27 18.83 1.66
CA GLU A 563 19.16 19.25 3.07
C GLU A 563 18.41 20.59 3.21
N THR A 564 18.65 21.53 2.30
CA THR A 564 17.98 22.83 2.30
C THR A 564 16.50 22.69 1.91
N LEU A 565 16.16 21.81 0.96
CA LEU A 565 14.77 21.56 0.58
C LEU A 565 13.99 20.87 1.70
N ASP A 566 14.57 19.88 2.40
CA ASP A 566 13.91 19.25 3.55
C ASP A 566 13.61 20.28 4.65
N ARG A 567 14.54 21.20 4.94
CA ARG A 567 14.32 22.29 5.91
C ARG A 567 13.25 23.27 5.44
N ALA A 568 13.23 23.63 4.15
CA ALA A 568 12.20 24.50 3.57
C ALA A 568 10.81 23.87 3.68
N THR A 569 10.71 22.60 3.36
CA THR A 569 9.47 21.80 3.53
C THR A 569 9.03 21.76 4.99
N GLY A 570 9.97 21.68 5.94
CA GLY A 570 9.70 21.84 7.36
C GLY A 570 9.06 23.19 7.69
N LYS A 571 9.59 24.30 7.17
CA LYS A 571 9.01 25.66 7.32
C LYS A 571 7.63 25.75 6.69
N LEU A 572 7.42 25.12 5.52
CA LEU A 572 6.11 25.09 4.87
C LEU A 572 5.03 24.51 5.80
N MET A 573 5.34 23.39 6.44
CA MET A 573 4.45 22.73 7.41
C MET A 573 4.25 23.61 8.67
N GLU A 574 5.32 24.13 9.25
CA GLU A 574 5.27 24.96 10.47
C GLU A 574 4.44 26.24 10.26
N ASN A 575 4.55 26.87 9.08
CA ASN A 575 3.80 28.05 8.71
C ASN A 575 2.40 27.76 8.14
N ARG A 576 1.99 26.49 8.09
CA ARG A 576 0.66 26.05 7.62
C ARG A 576 0.34 26.52 6.21
N LYS A 577 1.31 26.41 5.29
CA LYS A 577 1.18 26.84 3.88
C LYS A 577 0.73 25.70 2.95
N ALA A 578 0.07 24.68 3.49
CA ALA A 578 -0.59 23.65 2.69
C ALA A 578 -1.83 24.20 1.96
N PRO A 579 -2.19 23.65 0.79
CA PRO A 579 -3.38 24.05 0.04
C PRO A 579 -4.68 23.78 0.82
N GLY A 580 -5.59 24.75 0.78
CA GLY A 580 -6.96 24.60 1.28
C GLY A 580 -7.88 23.95 0.25
N ARG A 581 -9.08 23.55 0.68
CA ARG A 581 -10.05 22.83 -0.15
C ARG A 581 -10.92 23.73 -1.02
N GLU A 582 -11.12 24.96 -0.61
CA GLU A 582 -12.12 25.87 -1.18
C GLU A 582 -11.49 27.01 -1.94
N LEU A 583 -12.20 27.49 -2.97
CA LEU A 583 -11.84 28.69 -3.69
C LEU A 583 -11.68 29.88 -2.74
N GLY A 584 -10.65 30.68 -2.92
CA GLY A 584 -10.31 31.80 -2.02
C GLY A 584 -9.29 31.45 -0.93
N GLN A 585 -9.11 30.19 -0.61
CA GLN A 585 -7.99 29.71 0.24
C GLN A 585 -6.70 29.62 -0.57
N LEU A 586 -5.56 29.47 0.13
CA LEU A 586 -4.28 29.13 -0.53
C LEU A 586 -4.45 27.81 -1.31
N ASP A 587 -3.96 27.77 -2.52
CA ASP A 587 -3.98 26.56 -3.33
C ASP A 587 -2.56 26.00 -3.58
N ASN A 588 -2.45 24.99 -4.41
CA ASN A 588 -1.19 24.36 -4.78
C ASN A 588 -0.16 25.37 -5.34
N LEU A 589 -0.60 26.29 -6.23
CA LEU A 589 0.29 27.28 -6.84
C LEU A 589 0.89 28.21 -5.77
N GLY A 590 0.05 28.72 -4.87
CA GLY A 590 0.51 29.55 -3.77
C GLY A 590 1.41 28.80 -2.77
N SER A 591 1.11 27.52 -2.50
CA SER A 591 1.97 26.66 -1.69
C SER A 591 3.37 26.49 -2.30
N HIS A 592 3.46 26.32 -3.62
CA HIS A 592 4.75 26.24 -4.34
C HIS A 592 5.54 27.55 -4.25
N VAL A 593 4.88 28.71 -4.27
CA VAL A 593 5.57 29.99 -4.09
C VAL A 593 6.21 30.10 -2.71
N TYR A 594 5.50 29.67 -1.66
CA TYR A 594 6.07 29.62 -0.31
C TYR A 594 7.23 28.63 -0.21
N GLU A 595 7.09 27.44 -0.80
CA GLU A 595 8.20 26.47 -0.81
C GLU A 595 9.42 27.01 -1.53
N ALA A 596 9.25 27.66 -2.68
CA ALA A 596 10.34 28.28 -3.41
C ALA A 596 11.02 29.41 -2.60
N LEU A 597 10.23 30.25 -1.90
CA LEU A 597 10.76 31.27 -1.00
C LEU A 597 11.56 30.66 0.14
N TYR A 598 11.00 29.68 0.84
CA TYR A 598 11.67 29.06 1.97
C TYR A 598 12.92 28.30 1.54
N TRP A 599 12.90 27.63 0.39
CA TRP A 599 14.07 26.95 -0.14
C TRP A 599 15.17 27.93 -0.54
N ALA A 600 14.84 29.03 -1.22
CA ALA A 600 15.79 30.09 -1.51
C ALA A 600 16.41 30.68 -0.23
N GLN A 601 15.61 30.93 0.81
CA GLN A 601 16.10 31.39 2.11
C GLN A 601 17.04 30.38 2.78
N GLU A 602 16.74 29.08 2.73
CA GLU A 602 17.62 28.02 3.27
C GLU A 602 18.95 27.92 2.48
N LEU A 603 18.89 28.10 1.15
CA LEU A 603 20.09 28.14 0.30
C LEU A 603 20.98 29.37 0.60
N VAL A 604 20.39 30.48 1.00
CA VAL A 604 21.13 31.67 1.47
C VAL A 604 21.69 31.46 2.88
N ALA A 605 20.97 30.74 3.74
CA ALA A 605 21.39 30.53 5.13
C ALA A 605 22.55 29.53 5.28
N GLN A 606 22.67 28.55 4.38
CA GLN A 606 23.71 27.52 4.43
C GLN A 606 25.11 28.09 4.13
N ASN A 607 26.18 27.40 4.58
CA ASN A 607 27.56 27.77 4.37
C ASN A 607 28.41 26.69 3.68
N ASP A 608 27.81 25.60 3.28
CA ASP A 608 28.49 24.44 2.68
C ASP A 608 28.83 24.67 1.19
N ASP A 609 28.04 25.51 0.48
CA ASP A 609 28.26 25.87 -0.92
C ASP A 609 28.05 27.39 -1.12
N GLN A 610 29.17 28.12 -1.27
CA GLN A 610 29.15 29.56 -1.42
C GLN A 610 28.64 30.04 -2.80
N ASP A 611 28.76 29.21 -3.83
CA ASP A 611 28.26 29.53 -5.18
C ASP A 611 26.74 29.49 -5.20
N LEU A 612 26.14 28.43 -4.66
CA LEU A 612 24.70 28.34 -4.47
C LEU A 612 24.19 29.51 -3.61
N LYS A 613 24.88 29.81 -2.50
CA LYS A 613 24.50 30.94 -1.66
C LYS A 613 24.46 32.26 -2.45
N LYS A 614 25.51 32.60 -3.22
CA LYS A 614 25.56 33.81 -4.03
C LYS A 614 24.45 33.86 -5.09
N GLN A 615 24.20 32.74 -5.74
CA GLN A 615 23.16 32.63 -6.78
C GLN A 615 21.77 32.89 -6.21
N PHE A 616 21.48 32.41 -5.01
CA PHE A 616 20.12 32.51 -4.44
C PHE A 616 19.86 33.76 -3.60
N VAL A 617 20.90 34.55 -3.22
CA VAL A 617 20.70 35.84 -2.50
C VAL A 617 19.71 36.77 -3.22
N PRO A 618 19.89 37.14 -4.54
CA PRO A 618 18.94 37.99 -5.22
C PRO A 618 17.56 37.38 -5.35
N ILE A 619 17.48 36.07 -5.59
CA ILE A 619 16.22 35.31 -5.74
C ILE A 619 15.39 35.34 -4.45
N ALA A 620 16.02 35.00 -3.32
CA ALA A 620 15.37 35.06 -2.02
C ALA A 620 14.83 36.45 -1.71
N LYS A 621 15.62 37.49 -1.96
CA LYS A 621 15.22 38.87 -1.74
C LYS A 621 14.03 39.27 -2.62
N GLU A 622 14.06 38.91 -3.91
CA GLU A 622 12.96 39.23 -4.83
C GLU A 622 11.68 38.46 -4.47
N LEU A 623 11.76 37.16 -4.19
CA LEU A 623 10.61 36.37 -3.75
C LEU A 623 10.00 36.98 -2.46
N GLU A 624 10.84 37.28 -1.46
CA GLU A 624 10.39 37.86 -0.20
C GLU A 624 9.70 39.22 -0.36
N SER A 625 10.31 40.11 -1.17
CA SER A 625 9.77 41.47 -1.38
C SER A 625 8.52 41.52 -2.26
N LYS A 626 8.29 40.47 -3.10
CA LYS A 626 7.20 40.41 -4.08
C LYS A 626 6.16 39.34 -3.78
N ILE A 627 6.26 38.65 -2.64
CA ILE A 627 5.39 37.50 -2.30
C ILE A 627 3.91 37.85 -2.40
N ASP A 628 3.50 39.02 -1.85
CA ASP A 628 2.11 39.43 -1.85
C ASP A 628 1.62 39.74 -3.27
N THR A 629 2.45 40.37 -4.10
CA THR A 629 2.14 40.64 -5.52
C THR A 629 1.96 39.32 -6.28
N ILE A 630 2.86 38.34 -6.09
CA ILE A 630 2.80 37.04 -6.75
C ILE A 630 1.51 36.29 -6.34
N LEU A 631 1.19 36.28 -5.05
CA LEU A 631 -0.02 35.63 -4.56
C LEU A 631 -1.30 36.29 -5.07
N GLU A 632 -1.34 37.62 -5.19
CA GLU A 632 -2.50 38.32 -5.74
C GLU A 632 -2.64 38.10 -7.26
N GLU A 633 -1.55 38.04 -8.01
CA GLU A 633 -1.57 37.62 -9.43
C GLU A 633 -2.12 36.20 -9.59
N ILE A 634 -1.70 35.25 -8.76
CA ILE A 634 -2.21 33.87 -8.75
C ILE A 634 -3.71 33.87 -8.39
N LYS A 635 -4.11 34.61 -7.37
CA LYS A 635 -5.50 34.67 -6.92
C LYS A 635 -6.44 35.26 -7.96
N SER A 636 -5.99 36.31 -8.68
CA SER A 636 -6.78 36.97 -9.71
C SER A 636 -7.05 36.09 -10.95
N ALA A 637 -6.24 35.05 -11.16
CA ALA A 637 -6.44 34.10 -12.23
C ALA A 637 -7.49 33.03 -11.94
N LYS A 638 -8.01 32.94 -10.69
CA LYS A 638 -8.95 31.92 -10.21
C LYS A 638 -10.42 32.38 -10.28
N GLY A 639 -11.33 31.49 -9.89
CA GLY A 639 -12.78 31.72 -9.91
C GLY A 639 -13.42 31.60 -11.29
N ARG A 640 -12.72 31.05 -12.27
CA ARG A 640 -13.20 30.82 -13.63
C ARG A 640 -12.65 29.52 -14.20
N ALA A 641 -13.36 28.97 -15.18
CA ALA A 641 -12.93 27.77 -15.89
C ALA A 641 -11.56 28.00 -16.57
N GLN A 642 -10.73 26.98 -16.52
CA GLN A 642 -9.41 26.97 -17.16
C GLN A 642 -9.48 26.13 -18.44
N ASP A 643 -9.11 26.73 -19.57
CA ASP A 643 -8.91 26.01 -20.81
C ASP A 643 -7.48 25.43 -20.83
N ILE A 644 -7.39 24.11 -20.66
CA ILE A 644 -6.12 23.37 -20.73
C ILE A 644 -6.02 22.52 -22.00
N GLY A 645 -6.97 22.64 -22.95
CA GLY A 645 -6.95 21.96 -24.25
C GLY A 645 -7.47 20.52 -24.24
N GLY A 646 -7.58 19.88 -23.11
CA GLY A 646 -8.06 18.51 -22.88
C GLY A 646 -7.85 18.12 -21.44
N TYR A 647 -8.59 17.11 -20.97
CA TYR A 647 -8.45 16.60 -19.61
C TYR A 647 -7.42 15.47 -19.51
N TYR A 648 -7.46 14.53 -20.46
CA TYR A 648 -6.55 13.38 -20.51
C TYR A 648 -5.29 13.64 -21.34
N HIS A 649 -5.40 14.48 -22.35
CA HIS A 649 -4.30 14.89 -23.21
C HIS A 649 -4.31 16.41 -23.39
N PRO A 650 -3.86 17.15 -22.34
CA PRO A 650 -3.91 18.60 -22.32
C PRO A 650 -2.86 19.24 -23.26
N ASP A 651 -3.14 20.46 -23.69
CA ASP A 651 -2.18 21.30 -24.42
C ASP A 651 -1.11 21.87 -23.48
N ALA A 652 0.17 21.61 -23.76
CA ALA A 652 1.28 21.98 -22.90
C ALA A 652 1.41 23.51 -22.69
N ALA A 653 1.12 24.34 -23.71
CA ALA A 653 1.21 25.79 -23.60
C ALA A 653 0.06 26.33 -22.74
N LYS A 654 -1.15 25.84 -22.93
CA LYS A 654 -2.32 26.19 -22.12
C LYS A 654 -2.15 25.78 -20.65
N VAL A 655 -1.66 24.57 -20.41
CA VAL A 655 -1.33 24.10 -19.03
C VAL A 655 -0.28 25.02 -18.40
N LYS A 656 0.81 25.32 -19.10
CA LYS A 656 1.86 26.23 -18.61
C LYS A 656 1.28 27.59 -18.24
N ALA A 657 0.41 28.17 -19.06
CA ALA A 657 -0.23 29.45 -18.78
C ALA A 657 -1.15 29.39 -17.56
N ALA A 658 -1.98 28.34 -17.45
CA ALA A 658 -2.89 28.12 -16.31
C ALA A 658 -2.17 27.86 -14.99
N MET A 659 -1.07 27.11 -15.03
CA MET A 659 -0.29 26.73 -13.84
C MET A 659 0.76 27.76 -13.42
N ARG A 660 1.07 28.76 -14.27
CA ARG A 660 2.05 29.80 -14.00
C ARG A 660 1.51 31.19 -14.34
N PRO A 661 0.39 31.60 -13.71
CA PRO A 661 -0.29 32.84 -14.06
C PRO A 661 0.43 34.14 -13.59
N SER A 662 1.37 34.02 -12.62
CA SER A 662 2.10 35.16 -12.09
C SER A 662 3.25 35.57 -13.02
N SER A 663 3.11 36.74 -13.64
CA SER A 663 4.17 37.32 -14.47
C SER A 663 5.39 37.72 -13.62
N THR A 664 5.17 38.16 -12.40
CA THR A 664 6.23 38.50 -11.45
C THR A 664 7.08 37.31 -11.08
N LEU A 665 6.42 36.16 -10.73
CA LEU A 665 7.14 34.92 -10.46
C LEU A 665 7.92 34.41 -11.67
N ASN A 666 7.31 34.47 -12.87
CA ASN A 666 7.95 34.02 -14.10
C ASN A 666 9.25 34.76 -14.38
N LYS A 667 9.27 36.10 -14.22
CA LYS A 667 10.48 36.90 -14.36
C LYS A 667 11.58 36.54 -13.37
N ILE A 668 11.23 36.27 -12.11
CA ILE A 668 12.20 35.81 -11.09
C ILE A 668 12.80 34.47 -11.50
N LEU A 669 11.98 33.52 -11.94
CA LEU A 669 12.46 32.19 -12.36
C LEU A 669 13.30 32.24 -13.64
N GLU A 670 13.00 33.15 -14.57
CA GLU A 670 13.79 33.37 -15.80
C GLU A 670 15.20 33.93 -15.49
N SER A 671 15.37 34.63 -14.37
CA SER A 671 16.68 35.12 -13.94
C SER A 671 17.61 34.03 -13.40
N LEU A 672 17.11 32.80 -13.15
CA LEU A 672 17.90 31.64 -12.77
C LEU A 672 18.47 30.86 -13.96
N ALA A 673 17.89 31.05 -15.17
CA ALA A 673 18.32 30.39 -16.40
C ALA A 673 19.49 31.13 -17.03
#